data_c5ec96708339cd3c3255141f94ad0cca
#
_entry.id   c5ec96708339cd3c3255141f94ad0cca
#
_cell.length_a   1.000
_cell.length_b   1.000
_cell.length_c   1.000
_cell.angle_alpha   90.00
_cell.angle_beta   90.00
_cell.angle_gamma   90.00
#
_symmetry.space_group_name_H-M   'P 1'
#
loop_
_entity.id
_entity.type
_entity.pdbx_description
1 polymer ?
#
loop_
_entity_poly.entity_id
_entity_poly.type
_entity_poly.pdbx_seq_one_letter_code
_entity_poly.pdbx_strand_id
1 'polypeptide(L)'
;MTPDSVPPAVLPQWHVLPNGLRLGFIQLPAGSQAAALVRVNAGAHDAPGEYPGLAHFLEHLLFLGSQAYAPTQSLMPFVQGCAGQLNASTRERHTDFFFQVPAAAFGEALERLLDMLARPLLDPAAQLREREVLQAEFLARGRDRETLCDAAIGTTLSCAHPFSGFHAGNRETLPVEAPAFQKALTGYHQRFYQTGQMELLVAAPCSLEQVLELLQSDECQLPVAPNVARPIQPLRADDGGTLRLSVDGARPYLDIAFALDGLPDEACVALDVLGSWLSSQADRSLFQTLSDAHWCDAVSLRVPYWHDGQGVAVFEVQLTERGMAERAQIVAAVRDWLHFMSTQAAWSELWGEYAQVRQRGLMGKEPLALLRYWIDPAAWTPSIDTNRVQQALEMLGAQLHASRPIVLTVDGEGCARTKRIEPVKAGFELDLVAEQLPPSDRTGWQWHLPERNPWLSERMQPGVVPLQMPSLRWVEHTDAAGQGALYLRWRFAAGQPPAGLWHTLHAALRRHAIAAVQAGVELHFDDHGHSWCLRLCGYAEALPVILRDLTDILKVPSPAAFNEGHRLCYESVTSGADEILIRQLLRRLPLLLAGAARDGDASLDQHALDQAWHQSHWDALAVGLPRHLSGPLQTVLAELPGLAGPGAGQYHESTPRYCWSRFGQPGVETALVLFCPLPLRTVFIEASWRRLARLMEGAFFRRLRSELQLGYAVFCGYRQFGECPGIVFAVQSPSASASEILAHIETFLDGFAGTLVEVAAADPSTGNHDGDLRRRAESLWQAHLAGFDGDHPEAVAAASANLDARAIRAQLQALRDAEGGWHVVANAEAPDTRWHRC
;
A
#
# COMPACT_ATOMS: atom_id res chain seq x y z
N MET A 1 18.47 -29.82 -7.19
CA MET A 1 18.21 -28.58 -6.44
C MET A 1 17.00 -28.88 -5.60
N THR A 2 17.10 -28.80 -4.30
CA THR A 2 15.94 -28.87 -3.42
C THR A 2 15.05 -27.66 -3.73
N PRO A 3 13.73 -27.84 -3.89
CA PRO A 3 12.82 -26.78 -4.38
C PRO A 3 12.68 -25.56 -3.47
N ASP A 4 13.38 -25.50 -2.34
CA ASP A 4 13.11 -24.60 -1.24
C ASP A 4 14.28 -23.67 -0.86
N SER A 5 15.27 -23.45 -1.71
CA SER A 5 16.33 -22.48 -1.43
C SER A 5 15.96 -21.11 -1.99
N VAL A 6 16.04 -20.06 -1.15
CA VAL A 6 15.97 -18.67 -1.61
C VAL A 6 16.97 -18.49 -2.74
N PRO A 7 16.56 -18.02 -3.92
CA PRO A 7 17.52 -17.72 -4.96
C PRO A 7 18.58 -16.77 -4.39
N PRO A 8 19.89 -17.03 -4.57
CA PRO A 8 20.94 -16.11 -4.11
C PRO A 8 20.76 -14.68 -4.61
N ALA A 9 20.07 -14.53 -5.72
CA ALA A 9 19.78 -13.26 -6.38
C ALA A 9 18.89 -12.30 -5.59
N VAL A 10 18.25 -12.68 -4.48
CA VAL A 10 17.41 -11.75 -3.67
C VAL A 10 18.04 -11.41 -2.31
N LEU A 11 19.21 -11.94 -2.01
CA LEU A 11 19.94 -11.66 -0.76
C LEU A 11 20.90 -10.49 -0.97
N PRO A 12 20.95 -9.48 -0.08
CA PRO A 12 21.93 -8.40 -0.19
C PRO A 12 23.34 -8.89 0.10
N GLN A 13 24.28 -8.53 -0.75
CA GLN A 13 25.71 -8.65 -0.48
C GLN A 13 26.17 -7.40 0.26
N TRP A 14 26.66 -7.56 1.49
CA TRP A 14 27.05 -6.44 2.34
C TRP A 14 28.53 -6.12 2.20
N HIS A 15 28.82 -4.84 2.03
CA HIS A 15 30.17 -4.28 1.91
C HIS A 15 30.31 -3.08 2.84
N VAL A 16 31.50 -2.88 3.39
CA VAL A 16 31.86 -1.65 4.09
C VAL A 16 32.90 -0.93 3.22
N LEU A 17 32.53 0.25 2.76
CA LEU A 17 33.39 1.06 1.89
C LEU A 17 34.51 1.73 2.68
N PRO A 18 35.62 2.18 2.02
CA PRO A 18 36.74 2.82 2.72
C PRO A 18 36.37 4.07 3.52
N ASN A 19 35.31 4.78 3.12
CA ASN A 19 34.77 5.94 3.82
C ASN A 19 33.84 5.58 5.00
N GLY A 20 33.64 4.29 5.29
CA GLY A 20 32.80 3.80 6.37
C GLY A 20 31.32 3.59 6.01
N LEU A 21 30.88 3.92 4.80
CA LEU A 21 29.52 3.67 4.33
C LEU A 21 29.26 2.16 4.21
N ARG A 22 28.16 1.66 4.78
CA ARG A 22 27.68 0.29 4.57
C ARG A 22 26.84 0.22 3.30
N LEU A 23 27.21 -0.65 2.38
CA LEU A 23 26.50 -0.90 1.12
C LEU A 23 25.94 -2.31 1.12
N GLY A 24 24.61 -2.44 0.97
CA GLY A 24 23.92 -3.70 0.65
C GLY A 24 23.55 -3.71 -0.83
N PHE A 25 24.07 -4.68 -1.60
CA PHE A 25 23.82 -4.76 -3.03
C PHE A 25 23.06 -6.04 -3.40
N ILE A 26 22.02 -5.90 -4.22
CA ILE A 26 21.23 -6.99 -4.81
C ILE A 26 21.29 -6.85 -6.32
N GLN A 27 21.88 -7.84 -6.99
CA GLN A 27 21.90 -7.86 -8.45
C GLN A 27 20.58 -8.43 -8.98
N LEU A 28 19.89 -7.63 -9.78
CA LEU A 28 18.62 -8.01 -10.41
C LEU A 28 18.83 -8.55 -11.84
N PRO A 29 17.85 -9.30 -12.38
CA PRO A 29 17.86 -9.70 -13.79
C PRO A 29 17.86 -8.49 -14.73
N ALA A 30 18.39 -8.68 -15.94
CA ALA A 30 18.32 -7.67 -16.99
C ALA A 30 16.86 -7.31 -17.31
N GLY A 31 16.59 -6.03 -17.55
CA GLY A 31 15.24 -5.52 -17.81
C GLY A 31 14.46 -5.11 -16.54
N SER A 32 14.94 -5.45 -15.34
CA SER A 32 14.36 -4.96 -14.09
C SER A 32 14.52 -3.45 -13.94
N GLN A 33 13.63 -2.83 -13.16
CA GLN A 33 13.90 -1.47 -12.65
C GLN A 33 15.01 -1.51 -11.62
N ALA A 34 15.57 -0.34 -11.31
CA ALA A 34 16.58 -0.18 -10.28
C ALA A 34 16.04 0.66 -9.13
N ALA A 35 16.43 0.34 -7.91
CA ALA A 35 16.06 1.06 -6.71
C ALA A 35 17.27 1.32 -5.81
N ALA A 36 17.23 2.44 -5.09
CA ALA A 36 18.14 2.73 -4.00
C ALA A 36 17.36 3.17 -2.76
N LEU A 37 17.86 2.79 -1.59
CA LEU A 37 17.37 3.23 -0.28
C LEU A 37 18.57 3.63 0.57
N VAL A 38 18.55 4.85 1.09
CA VAL A 38 19.50 5.31 2.11
C VAL A 38 18.76 5.42 3.43
N ARG A 39 19.21 4.68 4.43
CA ARG A 39 18.83 4.87 5.83
C ARG A 39 19.85 5.74 6.52
N VAL A 40 19.40 6.86 7.05
CA VAL A 40 20.16 7.66 8.02
C VAL A 40 19.75 7.18 9.41
N ASN A 41 20.70 6.65 10.17
CA ASN A 41 20.47 6.16 11.54
C ASN A 41 20.37 7.36 12.50
N ALA A 42 19.37 8.21 12.28
CA ALA A 42 18.90 9.29 13.13
C ALA A 42 17.46 9.63 12.73
N GLY A 43 16.58 9.80 13.70
CA GLY A 43 15.17 10.07 13.50
C GLY A 43 14.64 11.14 14.47
N ALA A 44 13.32 11.11 14.65
CA ALA A 44 12.62 12.09 15.47
C ALA A 44 13.13 12.17 16.92
N HIS A 45 13.50 11.02 17.51
CA HIS A 45 14.03 10.95 18.88
C HIS A 45 15.46 11.49 19.04
N ASP A 46 16.19 11.70 17.94
CA ASP A 46 17.56 12.21 17.95
C ASP A 46 17.60 13.74 17.74
N ALA A 47 16.44 14.35 17.46
CA ALA A 47 16.30 15.80 17.33
C ALA A 47 16.38 16.49 18.70
N PRO A 48 16.85 17.76 18.76
CA PRO A 48 16.83 18.53 20.01
C PRO A 48 15.40 18.66 20.55
N GLY A 49 15.20 18.34 21.84
CA GLY A 49 13.88 18.37 22.47
C GLY A 49 13.20 19.76 22.48
N GLU A 50 13.95 20.82 22.22
CA GLU A 50 13.44 22.19 22.07
C GLU A 50 12.71 22.41 20.74
N TYR A 51 12.96 21.55 19.72
CA TYR A 51 12.43 21.68 18.37
C TYR A 51 11.80 20.36 17.90
N PRO A 52 10.68 19.93 18.50
CA PRO A 52 9.96 18.75 18.05
C PRO A 52 9.57 18.87 16.57
N GLY A 53 9.86 17.82 15.78
CA GLY A 53 9.62 17.81 14.34
C GLY A 53 10.78 18.31 13.47
N LEU A 54 11.92 18.70 14.06
CA LEU A 54 13.09 19.18 13.31
C LEU A 54 13.60 18.12 12.33
N ALA A 55 13.65 16.84 12.72
CA ALA A 55 14.09 15.75 11.83
C ALA A 55 13.13 15.58 10.64
N HIS A 56 11.84 15.60 10.87
CA HIS A 56 10.80 15.54 9.83
C HIS A 56 10.83 16.78 8.92
N PHE A 57 11.05 17.95 9.50
CA PHE A 57 11.22 19.18 8.72
C PHE A 57 12.45 19.12 7.81
N LEU A 58 13.59 18.60 8.31
CA LEU A 58 14.78 18.42 7.50
C LEU A 58 14.50 17.44 6.33
N GLU A 59 13.79 16.34 6.56
CA GLU A 59 13.38 15.42 5.49
C GLU A 59 12.73 16.17 4.32
N HIS A 60 11.74 17.02 4.59
CA HIS A 60 11.07 17.83 3.58
C HIS A 60 12.03 18.79 2.85
N LEU A 61 12.88 19.47 3.60
CA LEU A 61 13.80 20.47 3.05
C LEU A 61 14.83 19.87 2.09
N LEU A 62 15.23 18.63 2.29
CA LEU A 62 16.20 17.95 1.45
C LEU A 62 15.73 17.84 -0.01
N PHE A 63 14.44 17.65 -0.24
CA PHE A 63 13.88 17.56 -1.61
C PHE A 63 13.83 18.90 -2.37
N LEU A 64 14.09 20.02 -1.69
CA LEU A 64 13.95 21.36 -2.29
C LEU A 64 15.16 21.84 -3.06
N GLY A 65 16.17 20.98 -3.25
CA GLY A 65 17.36 21.25 -4.02
C GLY A 65 18.66 21.08 -3.24
N SER A 66 19.74 20.94 -3.96
CA SER A 66 21.08 20.72 -3.44
C SER A 66 22.09 21.60 -4.17
N GLN A 67 23.37 21.55 -3.75
CA GLN A 67 24.40 22.40 -4.36
C GLN A 67 24.61 22.12 -5.85
N ALA A 68 24.56 20.83 -6.25
CA ALA A 68 24.72 20.45 -7.65
C ALA A 68 23.41 20.54 -8.46
N TYR A 69 22.26 20.42 -7.80
CA TYR A 69 20.97 20.33 -8.50
C TYR A 69 19.97 21.36 -7.97
N ALA A 70 19.67 22.37 -8.81
CA ALA A 70 18.63 23.36 -8.53
C ALA A 70 17.25 22.68 -8.30
N PRO A 71 16.29 23.34 -7.64
CA PRO A 71 14.97 22.74 -7.31
C PRO A 71 14.25 22.07 -8.50
N THR A 72 14.38 22.64 -9.72
CA THR A 72 13.77 22.07 -10.94
C THR A 72 14.52 20.86 -11.51
N GLN A 73 15.73 20.61 -11.05
CA GLN A 73 16.62 19.51 -11.49
C GLN A 73 16.92 18.52 -10.35
N SER A 74 16.31 18.73 -9.18
CA SER A 74 16.49 17.89 -8.00
C SER A 74 15.94 16.47 -8.21
N LEU A 75 16.15 15.60 -7.23
CA LEU A 75 15.74 14.20 -7.29
C LEU A 75 14.26 14.01 -7.62
N MET A 76 13.35 14.77 -6.97
CA MET A 76 11.91 14.60 -7.14
C MET A 76 11.43 14.86 -8.58
N PRO A 77 11.71 16.03 -9.22
CA PRO A 77 11.33 16.26 -10.62
C PRO A 77 12.00 15.27 -11.58
N PHE A 78 13.25 14.86 -11.30
CA PHE A 78 13.95 13.90 -12.14
C PHE A 78 13.27 12.52 -12.12
N VAL A 79 12.99 11.98 -10.93
CA VAL A 79 12.33 10.67 -10.78
C VAL A 79 10.91 10.68 -11.37
N GLN A 80 10.14 11.75 -11.15
CA GLN A 80 8.82 11.93 -11.76
C GLN A 80 8.91 11.98 -13.29
N GLY A 81 9.91 12.69 -13.84
CA GLY A 81 10.16 12.75 -15.29
C GLY A 81 10.49 11.39 -15.90
N CYS A 82 11.07 10.46 -15.13
CA CYS A 82 11.38 9.10 -15.55
C CYS A 82 10.22 8.09 -15.30
N ALA A 83 9.04 8.56 -14.89
CA ALA A 83 7.95 7.71 -14.44
C ALA A 83 8.38 6.74 -13.30
N GLY A 84 9.32 7.16 -12.48
CA GLY A 84 9.75 6.48 -11.28
C GLY A 84 8.87 6.82 -10.08
N GLN A 85 9.18 6.19 -8.96
CA GLN A 85 8.59 6.49 -7.66
C GLN A 85 9.69 6.85 -6.67
N LEU A 86 9.40 7.78 -5.77
CA LEU A 86 10.27 8.15 -4.67
C LEU A 86 9.42 8.52 -3.46
N ASN A 87 10.01 8.37 -2.29
CA ASN A 87 9.46 8.86 -1.04
C ASN A 87 10.57 8.96 0.02
N ALA A 88 10.22 9.49 1.17
CA ALA A 88 11.03 9.41 2.38
C ALA A 88 10.13 9.16 3.59
N SER A 89 10.70 8.80 4.71
CA SER A 89 9.97 8.66 5.96
C SER A 89 10.88 8.85 7.16
N THR A 90 10.54 9.80 8.00
CA THR A 90 11.17 9.97 9.32
C THR A 90 10.44 9.16 10.35
N ARG A 91 11.15 8.22 10.95
CA ARG A 91 10.71 7.42 12.07
C ARG A 91 11.41 7.88 13.36
N GLU A 92 11.17 7.18 14.43
CA GLU A 92 11.68 7.51 15.77
C GLU A 92 13.21 7.55 15.80
N ARG A 93 13.87 6.56 15.19
CA ARG A 93 15.34 6.38 15.28
C ARG A 93 16.06 6.35 13.94
N HIS A 94 15.36 6.51 12.82
CA HIS A 94 15.95 6.58 11.50
C HIS A 94 15.11 7.42 10.55
N THR A 95 15.76 7.88 9.47
CA THR A 95 15.10 8.51 8.33
C THR A 95 15.52 7.79 7.06
N ASP A 96 14.54 7.28 6.31
CA ASP A 96 14.74 6.55 5.05
C ASP A 96 14.42 7.45 3.85
N PHE A 97 15.32 7.46 2.85
CA PHE A 97 15.13 8.10 1.56
C PHE A 97 15.25 7.05 0.47
N PHE A 98 14.29 6.95 -0.42
CA PHE A 98 14.29 5.89 -1.41
C PHE A 98 13.62 6.26 -2.72
N PHE A 99 14.11 5.64 -3.80
CA PHE A 99 13.49 5.75 -5.11
C PHE A 99 13.56 4.42 -5.88
N GLN A 100 12.72 4.32 -6.93
CA GLN A 100 12.78 3.28 -7.95
C GLN A 100 12.57 3.92 -9.32
N VAL A 101 13.43 3.62 -10.28
CA VAL A 101 13.44 4.20 -11.63
C VAL A 101 13.78 3.14 -12.67
N PRO A 102 13.54 3.39 -13.97
CA PRO A 102 14.12 2.60 -15.04
C PRO A 102 15.65 2.52 -14.91
N ALA A 103 16.23 1.35 -15.20
CA ALA A 103 17.66 1.09 -15.00
C ALA A 103 18.59 2.14 -15.67
N ALA A 104 18.20 2.65 -16.83
CA ALA A 104 18.98 3.68 -17.55
C ALA A 104 19.07 5.02 -16.79
N ALA A 105 18.12 5.32 -15.90
CA ALA A 105 18.10 6.56 -15.11
C ALA A 105 18.74 6.40 -13.71
N PHE A 106 19.18 5.18 -13.36
CA PHE A 106 19.61 4.86 -12.01
C PHE A 106 20.81 5.67 -11.53
N GLY A 107 21.87 5.78 -12.36
CA GLY A 107 23.09 6.52 -11.99
C GLY A 107 22.78 7.98 -11.67
N GLU A 108 22.07 8.68 -12.55
CA GLU A 108 21.68 10.08 -12.36
C GLU A 108 20.74 10.29 -11.17
N ALA A 109 19.86 9.34 -10.86
CA ALA A 109 19.01 9.40 -9.69
C ALA A 109 19.81 9.21 -8.40
N LEU A 110 20.78 8.27 -8.39
CA LEU A 110 21.65 8.01 -7.24
C LEU A 110 22.55 9.22 -6.92
N GLU A 111 23.13 9.85 -7.92
CA GLU A 111 23.91 11.09 -7.75
C GLU A 111 23.08 12.18 -7.09
N ARG A 112 21.86 12.41 -7.58
CA ARG A 112 20.93 13.41 -6.99
C ARG A 112 20.55 13.07 -5.56
N LEU A 113 20.29 11.80 -5.25
CA LEU A 113 19.99 11.36 -3.90
C LEU A 113 21.17 11.65 -2.95
N LEU A 114 22.38 11.29 -3.33
CA LEU A 114 23.56 11.45 -2.47
C LEU A 114 23.95 12.93 -2.32
N ASP A 115 23.87 13.74 -3.37
CA ASP A 115 24.11 15.19 -3.26
C ASP A 115 23.04 15.89 -2.41
N MET A 116 21.78 15.48 -2.54
CA MET A 116 20.67 15.95 -1.69
C MET A 116 20.97 15.70 -0.20
N LEU A 117 21.45 14.51 0.13
CA LEU A 117 21.77 14.15 1.51
C LEU A 117 23.04 14.84 2.02
N ALA A 118 24.04 15.03 1.16
CA ALA A 118 25.34 15.62 1.53
C ALA A 118 25.33 17.14 1.60
N ARG A 119 24.68 17.81 0.65
CA ARG A 119 24.84 19.25 0.37
C ARG A 119 23.49 19.95 0.07
N PRO A 120 22.49 19.85 0.97
CA PRO A 120 21.21 20.51 0.76
C PRO A 120 21.34 22.03 0.78
N LEU A 121 20.46 22.73 0.04
CA LEU A 121 20.47 24.20 -0.01
C LEU A 121 19.98 24.84 1.30
N LEU A 122 19.01 24.26 1.98
CA LEU A 122 18.36 24.76 3.20
C LEU A 122 17.98 26.26 3.11
N ASP A 123 17.44 26.68 1.95
CA ASP A 123 17.06 28.06 1.69
C ASP A 123 15.99 28.56 2.68
N PRO A 124 16.20 29.70 3.39
CA PRO A 124 15.26 30.21 4.39
C PRO A 124 13.88 30.55 3.85
N ALA A 125 13.79 31.04 2.61
CA ALA A 125 12.48 31.33 2.00
C ALA A 125 11.72 30.04 1.66
N ALA A 126 12.42 28.98 1.26
CA ALA A 126 11.83 27.66 1.07
C ALA A 126 11.39 27.03 2.41
N GLN A 127 12.19 27.19 3.46
CA GLN A 127 11.85 26.71 4.81
C GLN A 127 10.51 27.29 5.32
N LEU A 128 10.25 28.58 5.08
CA LEU A 128 8.99 29.22 5.49
C LEU A 128 7.78 28.59 4.78
N ARG A 129 7.91 28.29 3.48
CA ARG A 129 6.84 27.65 2.73
C ARG A 129 6.61 26.22 3.21
N GLU A 130 7.70 25.49 3.44
CA GLU A 130 7.64 24.08 3.84
C GLU A 130 7.10 23.90 5.28
N ARG A 131 7.37 24.87 6.18
CA ARG A 131 6.73 24.91 7.51
C ARG A 131 5.20 24.94 7.41
N GLU A 132 4.64 25.65 6.44
CA GLU A 132 3.18 25.70 6.23
C GLU A 132 2.65 24.35 5.67
N VAL A 133 3.44 23.64 4.88
CA VAL A 133 3.10 22.27 4.45
C VAL A 133 3.05 21.33 5.66
N LEU A 134 4.07 21.37 6.54
CA LEU A 134 4.07 20.59 7.77
C LEU A 134 2.91 20.96 8.71
N GLN A 135 2.54 22.25 8.75
CA GLN A 135 1.37 22.67 9.52
C GLN A 135 0.08 22.03 8.99
N ALA A 136 -0.08 21.94 7.67
CA ALA A 136 -1.23 21.25 7.07
C ALA A 136 -1.22 19.75 7.36
N GLU A 137 -0.04 19.12 7.30
CA GLU A 137 0.12 17.71 7.66
C GLU A 137 -0.15 17.43 9.14
N PHE A 138 0.29 18.33 10.03
CA PHE A 138 -0.02 18.24 11.46
C PHE A 138 -1.53 18.26 11.70
N LEU A 139 -2.27 19.14 11.03
CA LEU A 139 -3.73 19.21 11.13
C LEU A 139 -4.41 17.94 10.60
N ALA A 140 -3.87 17.34 9.52
CA ALA A 140 -4.37 16.08 8.99
C ALA A 140 -4.07 14.90 9.92
N ARG A 141 -2.86 14.82 10.48
CA ARG A 141 -2.45 13.79 11.47
C ARG A 141 -3.24 13.89 12.77
N GLY A 142 -3.69 15.09 13.14
CA GLY A 142 -4.59 15.30 14.28
C GLY A 142 -5.98 14.69 14.14
N ARG A 143 -6.29 14.07 12.99
CA ARG A 143 -7.53 13.32 12.71
C ARG A 143 -7.24 11.85 12.38
N ASP A 144 -5.98 11.48 12.28
CA ASP A 144 -5.58 10.11 11.97
C ASP A 144 -5.62 9.25 13.22
N ARG A 145 -6.43 8.18 13.20
CA ARG A 145 -6.62 7.28 14.33
C ARG A 145 -5.31 6.72 14.87
N GLU A 146 -4.46 6.20 13.98
CA GLU A 146 -3.21 5.54 14.39
C GLU A 146 -2.26 6.51 15.09
N THR A 147 -2.12 7.71 14.54
CA THR A 147 -1.31 8.80 15.14
C THR A 147 -1.83 9.18 16.53
N LEU A 148 -3.15 9.33 16.69
CA LEU A 148 -3.75 9.70 17.96
C LEU A 148 -3.67 8.56 18.99
N CYS A 149 -3.78 7.30 18.55
CA CYS A 149 -3.57 6.13 19.41
C CYS A 149 -2.14 6.06 19.94
N ASP A 150 -1.13 6.27 19.09
CA ASP A 150 0.27 6.28 19.51
C ASP A 150 0.55 7.42 20.51
N ALA A 151 -0.01 8.59 20.25
CA ALA A 151 0.08 9.70 21.20
C ALA A 151 -0.61 9.39 22.55
N ALA A 152 -1.79 8.74 22.51
CA ALA A 152 -2.50 8.32 23.73
C ALA A 152 -1.73 7.26 24.52
N ILE A 153 -1.20 6.23 23.85
CA ILE A 153 -0.32 5.22 24.46
C ILE A 153 0.91 5.89 25.07
N GLY A 154 1.52 6.83 24.35
CA GLY A 154 2.69 7.60 24.81
C GLY A 154 2.44 8.32 26.14
N THR A 155 1.21 8.77 26.44
CA THR A 155 0.88 9.44 27.71
C THR A 155 1.01 8.55 28.94
N THR A 156 0.97 7.23 28.76
CA THR A 156 1.06 6.23 29.84
C THR A 156 2.48 5.69 30.05
N LEU A 157 3.40 6.10 29.17
CA LEU A 157 4.81 5.71 29.24
C LEU A 157 5.62 6.71 30.06
N SER A 158 6.76 6.27 30.55
CA SER A 158 7.69 7.15 31.25
C SER A 158 8.00 8.41 30.45
N CYS A 159 7.73 9.57 31.00
CA CYS A 159 7.94 10.87 30.37
C CYS A 159 9.43 11.15 30.02
N ALA A 160 10.37 10.35 30.53
CA ALA A 160 11.77 10.40 30.14
C ALA A 160 12.05 9.77 28.78
N HIS A 161 11.18 8.84 28.31
CA HIS A 161 11.37 8.20 27.01
C HIS A 161 10.79 9.08 25.89
N PRO A 162 11.55 9.31 24.79
CA PRO A 162 11.11 10.19 23.69
C PRO A 162 9.78 9.80 23.06
N PHE A 163 9.42 8.53 23.03
CA PHE A 163 8.14 8.05 22.48
C PHE A 163 6.91 8.70 23.16
N SER A 164 7.03 9.17 24.39
CA SER A 164 5.98 9.95 25.06
C SER A 164 5.84 11.38 24.54
N GLY A 165 6.74 11.84 23.67
CA GLY A 165 6.81 13.20 23.17
C GLY A 165 6.12 13.44 21.84
N PHE A 166 5.99 14.72 21.47
CA PHE A 166 5.50 15.15 20.16
C PHE A 166 6.66 15.24 19.17
N HIS A 167 6.51 14.69 17.97
CA HIS A 167 7.58 14.60 16.97
C HIS A 167 7.18 15.00 15.55
N ALA A 168 5.90 15.24 15.27
CA ALA A 168 5.44 15.57 13.92
C ALA A 168 5.95 16.95 13.46
N GLY A 169 6.08 17.90 14.37
CA GLY A 169 6.38 19.30 14.04
C GLY A 169 5.14 20.09 13.63
N ASN A 170 5.13 21.34 13.96
CA ASN A 170 4.11 22.31 13.57
C ASN A 170 4.68 23.72 13.51
N ARG A 171 3.87 24.72 13.19
CA ARG A 171 4.32 26.12 13.09
C ARG A 171 4.94 26.64 14.40
N GLU A 172 4.47 26.21 15.55
CA GLU A 172 4.96 26.67 16.86
C GLU A 172 6.28 26.03 17.24
N THR A 173 6.47 24.75 16.90
CA THR A 173 7.68 24.00 17.23
C THR A 173 8.84 24.22 16.25
N LEU A 174 8.58 24.86 15.10
CA LEU A 174 9.54 25.12 14.03
C LEU A 174 9.73 26.65 13.80
N PRO A 175 10.39 27.37 14.73
CA PRO A 175 10.63 28.82 14.64
C PRO A 175 11.75 29.11 13.62
N VAL A 176 11.49 28.96 12.34
CA VAL A 176 12.43 29.04 11.21
C VAL A 176 13.26 30.34 11.22
N GLU A 177 12.64 31.44 11.65
CA GLU A 177 13.28 32.76 11.70
C GLU A 177 14.31 32.91 12.85
N ALA A 178 14.29 31.98 13.81
CA ALA A 178 15.19 32.06 14.97
C ALA A 178 16.59 31.54 14.63
N PRO A 179 17.66 32.32 14.88
CA PRO A 179 19.04 31.87 14.61
C PRO A 179 19.42 30.58 15.37
N ALA A 180 18.87 30.36 16.54
CA ALA A 180 19.09 29.16 17.34
C ALA A 180 18.52 27.92 16.65
N PHE A 181 17.33 28.04 16.04
CA PHE A 181 16.73 26.97 15.25
C PHE A 181 17.59 26.65 14.02
N GLN A 182 18.06 27.65 13.26
CA GLN A 182 18.91 27.47 12.10
C GLN A 182 20.20 26.74 12.46
N LYS A 183 20.79 27.09 13.61
CA LYS A 183 21.98 26.41 14.14
C LYS A 183 21.65 24.94 14.50
N ALA A 184 20.51 24.70 15.14
CA ALA A 184 20.07 23.35 15.49
C ALA A 184 19.82 22.49 14.24
N LEU A 185 19.13 23.04 13.23
CA LEU A 185 18.84 22.37 11.96
C LEU A 185 20.13 21.98 11.22
N THR A 186 21.04 22.95 11.03
CA THR A 186 22.33 22.70 10.39
C THR A 186 23.19 21.73 11.22
N GLY A 187 23.20 21.89 12.54
CA GLY A 187 23.93 21.00 13.43
C GLY A 187 23.41 19.56 13.43
N TYR A 188 22.10 19.36 13.34
CA TYR A 188 21.48 18.02 13.20
C TYR A 188 21.91 17.37 11.89
N HIS A 189 21.80 18.08 10.77
CA HIS A 189 22.27 17.60 9.47
C HIS A 189 23.75 17.22 9.50
N GLN A 190 24.65 18.11 9.91
CA GLN A 190 26.09 17.88 9.98
C GLN A 190 26.47 16.71 10.89
N ARG A 191 25.69 16.48 11.96
CA ARG A 191 25.96 15.42 12.93
C ARG A 191 25.60 14.05 12.42
N PHE A 192 24.48 13.92 11.70
CA PHE A 192 23.91 12.63 11.36
C PHE A 192 23.96 12.26 9.89
N TYR A 193 24.06 13.25 8.98
CA TYR A 193 24.06 12.98 7.53
C TYR A 193 25.50 12.79 7.04
N GLN A 194 26.10 11.69 7.45
CA GLN A 194 27.49 11.34 7.16
C GLN A 194 27.66 9.81 7.13
N THR A 195 28.73 9.31 6.50
CA THR A 195 28.90 7.89 6.14
C THR A 195 28.81 6.93 7.30
N GLY A 196 29.29 7.28 8.49
CA GLY A 196 29.22 6.42 9.67
C GLY A 196 27.81 6.25 10.25
N GLN A 197 26.84 7.10 9.83
CA GLN A 197 25.44 7.04 10.25
C GLN A 197 24.53 6.50 9.16
N MET A 198 25.05 6.22 7.96
CA MET A 198 24.23 5.83 6.80
C MET A 198 24.45 4.39 6.39
N GLU A 199 23.39 3.81 5.89
CA GLU A 199 23.37 2.54 5.17
C GLU A 199 22.73 2.76 3.81
N LEU A 200 23.41 2.35 2.74
CA LEU A 200 22.88 2.39 1.37
C LEU A 200 22.54 0.98 0.92
N LEU A 201 21.30 0.76 0.50
CA LEU A 201 20.87 -0.46 -0.17
C LEU A 201 20.58 -0.15 -1.63
N VAL A 202 21.06 -1.01 -2.53
CA VAL A 202 20.86 -0.92 -3.97
C VAL A 202 20.36 -2.25 -4.50
N ALA A 203 19.29 -2.21 -5.30
CA ALA A 203 18.84 -3.33 -6.10
C ALA A 203 18.77 -2.90 -7.56
N ALA A 204 19.65 -3.43 -8.41
CA ALA A 204 19.79 -2.96 -9.79
C ALA A 204 20.24 -4.08 -10.75
N PRO A 205 19.88 -4.00 -12.05
CA PRO A 205 20.33 -4.93 -13.07
C PRO A 205 21.73 -4.54 -13.63
N CYS A 206 22.61 -4.09 -12.76
CA CYS A 206 24.00 -3.77 -13.07
C CYS A 206 24.95 -4.54 -12.15
N SER A 207 26.24 -4.50 -12.41
CA SER A 207 27.21 -5.17 -11.54
C SER A 207 27.56 -4.32 -10.30
N LEU A 208 28.07 -4.99 -9.26
CA LEU A 208 28.55 -4.29 -8.06
C LEU A 208 29.66 -3.28 -8.41
N GLU A 209 30.56 -3.65 -9.35
CA GLU A 209 31.66 -2.77 -9.79
C GLU A 209 31.11 -1.47 -10.36
N GLN A 210 30.06 -1.52 -11.17
CA GLN A 210 29.43 -0.32 -11.73
C GLN A 210 28.84 0.58 -10.63
N VAL A 211 28.22 0.00 -9.60
CA VAL A 211 27.72 0.78 -8.45
C VAL A 211 28.87 1.39 -7.67
N LEU A 212 29.97 0.65 -7.46
CA LEU A 212 31.17 1.17 -6.78
C LEU A 212 31.84 2.28 -7.56
N GLU A 213 31.89 2.21 -8.90
CA GLU A 213 32.38 3.29 -9.75
C GLU A 213 31.52 4.55 -9.60
N LEU A 214 30.20 4.44 -9.62
CA LEU A 214 29.28 5.57 -9.36
C LEU A 214 29.54 6.22 -8.01
N LEU A 215 29.74 5.42 -6.96
CA LEU A 215 29.97 5.92 -5.59
C LEU A 215 31.35 6.58 -5.41
N GLN A 216 32.25 6.43 -6.35
CA GLN A 216 33.57 7.10 -6.36
C GLN A 216 33.56 8.46 -7.07
N SER A 217 32.44 8.80 -7.75
CA SER A 217 32.32 10.10 -8.41
C SER A 217 32.28 11.27 -7.39
N ASP A 218 32.69 12.45 -7.80
CA ASP A 218 32.68 13.62 -6.91
C ASP A 218 31.29 14.06 -6.50
N GLU A 219 30.29 13.74 -7.32
CA GLU A 219 28.86 14.02 -7.09
C GLU A 219 28.29 13.14 -5.97
N CYS A 220 28.81 11.93 -5.81
CA CYS A 220 28.36 10.94 -4.83
C CYS A 220 29.07 11.02 -3.47
N GLN A 221 29.93 11.99 -3.24
CA GLN A 221 30.70 12.05 -2.00
C GLN A 221 29.87 12.53 -0.82
N LEU A 222 29.73 11.65 0.18
CA LEU A 222 29.13 11.95 1.48
C LEU A 222 30.19 12.44 2.48
N PRO A 223 29.83 13.30 3.45
CA PRO A 223 30.72 13.67 4.54
C PRO A 223 31.17 12.42 5.31
N VAL A 224 32.45 12.32 5.65
CA VAL A 224 33.03 11.18 6.37
C VAL A 224 33.18 11.52 7.83
N ALA A 225 32.49 10.77 8.69
CA ALA A 225 32.66 10.85 10.12
C ALA A 225 32.27 9.50 10.77
N PRO A 226 32.81 9.20 11.99
CA PRO A 226 32.46 7.97 12.67
C PRO A 226 31.01 7.98 13.16
N ASN A 227 30.48 6.77 13.42
CA ASN A 227 29.15 6.61 14.02
C ASN A 227 29.01 7.38 15.34
N VAL A 228 27.92 8.10 15.49
CA VAL A 228 27.58 8.87 16.69
C VAL A 228 26.76 8.01 17.63
N ALA A 229 27.25 7.80 18.86
CA ALA A 229 26.51 7.09 19.89
C ALA A 229 25.22 7.86 20.23
N ARG A 230 24.09 7.13 20.27
CA ARG A 230 22.77 7.67 20.58
C ARG A 230 22.26 7.02 21.86
N PRO A 231 22.19 7.76 22.98
CA PRO A 231 21.74 7.19 24.24
C PRO A 231 20.28 6.72 24.12
N ILE A 232 19.97 5.61 24.77
CA ILE A 232 18.64 5.02 24.83
C ILE A 232 18.16 5.17 26.26
N GLN A 233 16.94 5.70 26.42
CA GLN A 233 16.27 5.76 27.72
C GLN A 233 15.45 4.47 27.89
N PRO A 234 15.37 3.88 29.09
CA PRO A 234 14.54 2.72 29.35
C PRO A 234 13.07 2.99 29.02
N LEU A 235 12.46 2.09 28.28
CA LEU A 235 11.06 2.16 27.94
C LEU A 235 10.23 1.42 29.02
N ARG A 236 9.48 2.16 29.79
CA ARG A 236 8.65 1.60 30.87
C ARG A 236 7.26 2.20 30.83
N ALA A 237 6.25 1.37 31.07
CA ALA A 237 4.91 1.84 31.35
C ALA A 237 4.79 2.21 32.83
N ASP A 238 4.18 3.36 33.11
CA ASP A 238 3.83 3.79 34.46
C ASP A 238 2.59 2.99 34.90
N ASP A 239 2.58 1.92 35.55
CA ASP A 239 1.47 1.11 36.12
C ASP A 239 0.47 0.50 35.10
N GLY A 240 0.63 0.68 33.80
CA GLY A 240 -0.40 0.34 32.81
C GLY A 240 -1.61 1.29 32.94
N GLY A 241 -2.58 1.15 32.08
CA GLY A 241 -3.77 2.01 32.16
C GLY A 241 -4.87 1.53 31.23
N THR A 242 -6.10 1.83 31.61
CA THR A 242 -7.26 1.64 30.71
C THR A 242 -7.79 3.01 30.35
N LEU A 243 -7.77 3.30 29.07
CA LEU A 243 -8.08 4.60 28.49
C LEU A 243 -9.16 4.46 27.41
N ARG A 244 -9.91 5.52 27.19
CA ARG A 244 -10.82 5.68 26.06
C ARG A 244 -10.46 6.96 25.32
N LEU A 245 -10.27 6.84 24.01
CA LEU A 245 -9.99 7.92 23.07
C LEU A 245 -11.15 8.09 22.12
N SER A 246 -11.68 9.30 22.00
CA SER A 246 -12.68 9.64 21.01
C SER A 246 -12.03 10.21 19.76
N VAL A 247 -12.33 9.62 18.61
CA VAL A 247 -11.83 10.09 17.30
C VAL A 247 -13.02 10.16 16.35
N ASP A 248 -13.31 11.37 15.85
CA ASP A 248 -14.47 11.61 15.01
C ASP A 248 -14.53 10.67 13.80
N GLY A 249 -15.65 9.95 13.68
CA GLY A 249 -15.91 9.04 12.57
C GLY A 249 -15.12 7.73 12.61
N ALA A 250 -14.32 7.48 13.65
CA ALA A 250 -13.58 6.23 13.77
C ALA A 250 -14.51 5.05 14.05
N ARG A 251 -14.22 3.90 13.45
CA ARG A 251 -14.78 2.62 13.86
C ARG A 251 -14.27 2.26 15.26
N PRO A 252 -15.02 1.44 16.01
CA PRO A 252 -14.55 0.98 17.31
C PRO A 252 -13.30 0.08 17.21
N TYR A 253 -12.29 0.40 17.99
CA TYR A 253 -11.06 -0.39 18.14
C TYR A 253 -10.71 -0.61 19.61
N LEU A 254 -10.00 -1.69 19.87
CA LEU A 254 -9.38 -1.98 21.15
C LEU A 254 -7.89 -2.24 20.90
N ASP A 255 -7.05 -1.34 21.35
CA ASP A 255 -5.60 -1.46 21.28
C ASP A 255 -5.08 -1.97 22.63
N ILE A 256 -4.36 -3.09 22.60
CA ILE A 256 -3.73 -3.70 23.79
C ILE A 256 -2.23 -3.57 23.61
N ALA A 257 -1.65 -2.55 24.23
CA ALA A 257 -0.26 -2.18 24.04
C ALA A 257 0.65 -2.64 25.20
N PHE A 258 1.88 -3.02 24.86
CA PHE A 258 2.91 -3.44 25.79
C PHE A 258 4.19 -2.65 25.55
N ALA A 259 4.76 -2.11 26.61
CA ALA A 259 6.12 -1.57 26.60
C ALA A 259 7.10 -2.72 26.87
N LEU A 260 8.05 -2.90 25.96
CA LEU A 260 9.06 -3.97 25.97
C LEU A 260 10.45 -3.36 26.12
N ASP A 261 11.31 -3.97 26.95
CA ASP A 261 12.67 -3.45 27.20
C ASP A 261 13.64 -4.60 27.51
N GLY A 262 14.91 -4.45 27.10
CA GLY A 262 15.96 -5.42 27.41
C GLY A 262 15.81 -6.76 26.70
N LEU A 263 15.17 -6.80 25.54
CA LEU A 263 15.02 -8.00 24.72
C LEU A 263 16.20 -8.17 23.74
N PRO A 264 16.52 -9.40 23.31
CA PRO A 264 17.53 -9.62 22.28
C PRO A 264 17.07 -9.15 20.90
N ASP A 265 18.01 -8.95 19.98
CA ASP A 265 17.73 -8.46 18.62
C ASP A 265 16.71 -9.33 17.86
N GLU A 266 16.77 -10.67 18.09
CA GLU A 266 15.85 -11.61 17.48
C GLU A 266 14.38 -11.47 17.93
N ALA A 267 14.10 -10.66 18.95
CA ALA A 267 12.73 -10.42 19.43
C ALA A 267 11.85 -9.69 18.40
N CYS A 268 12.43 -8.92 17.48
CA CYS A 268 11.70 -8.37 16.33
C CYS A 268 11.11 -9.48 15.47
N VAL A 269 11.93 -10.50 15.16
CA VAL A 269 11.49 -11.65 14.36
C VAL A 269 10.48 -12.48 15.15
N ALA A 270 10.66 -12.63 16.45
CA ALA A 270 9.69 -13.31 17.32
C ALA A 270 8.32 -12.61 17.35
N LEU A 271 8.29 -11.27 17.38
CA LEU A 271 7.06 -10.48 17.23
C LEU A 271 6.40 -10.69 15.86
N ASP A 272 7.20 -10.68 14.79
CA ASP A 272 6.70 -10.92 13.44
C ASP A 272 6.10 -12.33 13.26
N VAL A 273 6.70 -13.33 13.90
CA VAL A 273 6.14 -14.70 13.99
C VAL A 273 4.78 -14.67 14.71
N LEU A 274 4.67 -14.04 15.87
CA LEU A 274 3.39 -13.90 16.59
C LEU A 274 2.34 -13.19 15.74
N GLY A 275 2.72 -12.08 15.09
CA GLY A 275 1.85 -11.32 14.18
C GLY A 275 1.32 -12.16 13.00
N SER A 276 2.16 -13.06 12.46
CA SER A 276 1.79 -13.96 11.36
C SER A 276 0.65 -14.91 11.72
N TRP A 277 0.56 -15.32 12.99
CA TRP A 277 -0.47 -16.24 13.48
C TRP A 277 -1.67 -15.56 14.12
N LEU A 278 -1.55 -14.28 14.45
CA LEU A 278 -2.59 -13.53 15.15
C LEU A 278 -3.90 -13.47 14.34
N SER A 279 -3.80 -13.27 13.03
CA SER A 279 -4.93 -13.18 12.11
C SER A 279 -5.34 -14.52 11.48
N SER A 280 -4.80 -15.64 11.99
CA SER A 280 -5.15 -16.97 11.51
C SER A 280 -6.66 -17.21 11.63
N GLN A 281 -7.25 -17.79 10.58
CA GLN A 281 -8.67 -18.16 10.52
C GLN A 281 -8.90 -19.66 10.77
N ALA A 282 -7.89 -20.36 11.28
CA ALA A 282 -8.01 -21.75 11.69
C ALA A 282 -8.99 -21.89 12.88
N ASP A 283 -9.61 -23.08 12.99
CA ASP A 283 -10.50 -23.39 14.11
C ASP A 283 -9.78 -23.16 15.43
N ARG A 284 -10.48 -22.50 16.39
CA ARG A 284 -9.93 -22.13 17.69
C ARG A 284 -8.64 -21.30 17.67
N SER A 285 -8.34 -20.59 16.57
CA SER A 285 -7.39 -19.49 16.59
C SER A 285 -7.98 -18.29 17.34
N LEU A 286 -7.13 -17.30 17.69
CA LEU A 286 -7.59 -16.10 18.37
C LEU A 286 -8.66 -15.36 17.52
N PHE A 287 -8.30 -15.02 16.27
CA PHE A 287 -9.22 -14.29 15.40
C PHE A 287 -10.53 -15.06 15.16
N GLN A 288 -10.47 -16.38 14.84
CA GLN A 288 -11.68 -17.15 14.57
C GLN A 288 -12.59 -17.22 15.79
N THR A 289 -12.02 -17.44 16.99
CA THR A 289 -12.77 -17.49 18.25
C THR A 289 -13.49 -16.17 18.56
N LEU A 290 -12.82 -15.04 18.35
CA LEU A 290 -13.41 -13.71 18.56
C LEU A 290 -14.46 -13.37 17.49
N SER A 291 -14.20 -13.75 16.24
CA SER A 291 -15.09 -13.56 15.09
C SER A 291 -16.37 -14.39 15.20
N ASP A 292 -16.28 -15.67 15.61
CA ASP A 292 -17.45 -16.55 15.84
C ASP A 292 -18.33 -16.05 16.99
N ALA A 293 -17.74 -15.41 17.98
CA ALA A 293 -18.46 -14.72 19.04
C ALA A 293 -19.09 -13.39 18.59
N HIS A 294 -18.82 -12.96 17.35
CA HIS A 294 -19.17 -11.64 16.80
C HIS A 294 -18.62 -10.48 17.64
N TRP A 295 -17.36 -10.59 18.10
CA TRP A 295 -16.69 -9.55 18.88
C TRP A 295 -15.74 -8.70 18.06
N CYS A 296 -15.18 -9.24 16.96
CA CYS A 296 -14.27 -8.48 16.11
C CYS A 296 -14.46 -8.79 14.62
N ASP A 297 -14.04 -7.82 13.80
CA ASP A 297 -13.94 -7.93 12.35
C ASP A 297 -12.50 -8.18 11.87
N ALA A 298 -11.50 -7.76 12.67
CA ALA A 298 -10.08 -7.95 12.37
C ALA A 298 -9.24 -7.93 13.66
N VAL A 299 -8.09 -8.60 13.61
CA VAL A 299 -7.03 -8.54 14.63
C VAL A 299 -5.70 -8.37 13.91
N SER A 300 -4.85 -7.44 14.40
CA SER A 300 -3.52 -7.16 13.85
C SER A 300 -2.51 -6.85 14.95
N LEU A 301 -1.23 -6.98 14.60
CA LEU A 301 -0.10 -6.54 15.43
C LEU A 301 0.59 -5.39 14.74
N ARG A 302 0.76 -4.30 15.46
CA ARG A 302 1.53 -3.13 15.05
C ARG A 302 2.66 -2.88 16.04
N VAL A 303 3.83 -2.52 15.51
CA VAL A 303 5.01 -2.18 16.31
C VAL A 303 5.44 -0.75 15.97
N PRO A 304 4.81 0.27 16.56
CA PRO A 304 5.08 1.67 16.23
C PRO A 304 6.51 2.12 16.60
N TYR A 305 7.14 1.45 17.53
CA TYR A 305 8.52 1.70 17.92
C TYR A 305 9.27 0.42 18.19
N TRP A 306 10.47 0.31 17.62
CA TRP A 306 11.45 -0.72 17.96
C TRP A 306 12.87 -0.18 17.79
N HIS A 307 13.71 -0.33 18.81
CA HIS A 307 15.11 0.02 18.71
C HIS A 307 15.91 -0.62 19.86
N ASP A 308 17.00 -1.35 19.52
CA ASP A 308 17.96 -1.90 20.46
C ASP A 308 17.31 -2.66 21.64
N GLY A 309 16.48 -3.63 21.31
CA GLY A 309 15.82 -4.50 22.30
C GLY A 309 14.68 -3.86 23.07
N GLN A 310 14.26 -2.65 22.76
CA GLN A 310 13.04 -2.04 23.29
C GLN A 310 12.04 -1.68 22.20
N GLY A 311 10.75 -1.74 22.57
CA GLY A 311 9.69 -1.43 21.64
C GLY A 311 8.32 -1.30 22.28
N VAL A 312 7.37 -0.83 21.47
CA VAL A 312 5.94 -0.82 21.79
C VAL A 312 5.24 -1.78 20.84
N ALA A 313 4.65 -2.84 21.37
CA ALA A 313 3.84 -3.80 20.61
C ALA A 313 2.36 -3.53 20.89
N VAL A 314 1.55 -3.33 19.86
CA VAL A 314 0.13 -3.02 19.94
C VAL A 314 -0.67 -4.09 19.23
N PHE A 315 -1.45 -4.86 19.98
CA PHE A 315 -2.43 -5.81 19.47
C PHE A 315 -3.73 -5.06 19.24
N GLU A 316 -4.06 -4.82 17.97
CA GLU A 316 -5.23 -4.05 17.56
C GLU A 316 -6.39 -5.01 17.26
N VAL A 317 -7.56 -4.74 17.83
CA VAL A 317 -8.79 -5.49 17.59
C VAL A 317 -9.85 -4.53 17.07
N GLN A 318 -10.27 -4.70 15.82
CA GLN A 318 -11.40 -3.95 15.27
C GLN A 318 -12.69 -4.53 15.83
N LEU A 319 -13.39 -3.77 16.64
CA LEU A 319 -14.56 -4.23 17.37
C LEU A 319 -15.85 -4.14 16.55
N THR A 320 -16.75 -5.08 16.80
CA THR A 320 -18.17 -4.94 16.48
C THR A 320 -18.91 -4.21 17.63
N GLU A 321 -20.18 -3.88 17.46
CA GLU A 321 -21.00 -3.36 18.56
C GLU A 321 -21.03 -4.30 19.78
N ARG A 322 -21.13 -5.61 19.54
CA ARG A 322 -21.07 -6.62 20.61
C ARG A 322 -19.68 -6.69 21.25
N GLY A 323 -18.63 -6.60 20.46
CA GLY A 323 -17.25 -6.56 20.94
C GLY A 323 -16.99 -5.36 21.84
N MET A 324 -17.62 -4.24 21.57
CA MET A 324 -17.54 -3.05 22.41
C MET A 324 -18.04 -3.28 23.84
N ALA A 325 -19.04 -4.14 24.03
CA ALA A 325 -19.51 -4.55 25.36
C ALA A 325 -18.58 -5.58 26.04
N GLU A 326 -17.84 -6.38 25.26
CA GLU A 326 -17.07 -7.53 25.70
C GLU A 326 -15.54 -7.27 25.76
N ARG A 327 -15.13 -6.01 25.76
CA ARG A 327 -13.71 -5.62 25.74
C ARG A 327 -12.84 -6.31 26.79
N ALA A 328 -13.35 -6.45 27.99
CA ALA A 328 -12.63 -7.14 29.10
C ALA A 328 -12.33 -8.60 28.77
N GLN A 329 -13.29 -9.29 28.13
CA GLN A 329 -13.16 -10.68 27.70
C GLN A 329 -12.13 -10.78 26.56
N ILE A 330 -12.14 -9.81 25.64
CA ILE A 330 -11.18 -9.74 24.52
C ILE A 330 -9.75 -9.55 25.05
N VAL A 331 -9.53 -8.63 26.01
CA VAL A 331 -8.22 -8.45 26.64
C VAL A 331 -7.74 -9.73 27.31
N ALA A 332 -8.64 -10.43 28.02
CA ALA A 332 -8.31 -11.70 28.66
C ALA A 332 -7.96 -12.78 27.61
N ALA A 333 -8.73 -12.87 26.52
CA ALA A 333 -8.48 -13.82 25.43
C ALA A 333 -7.13 -13.58 24.74
N VAL A 334 -6.79 -12.32 24.43
CA VAL A 334 -5.51 -11.96 23.83
C VAL A 334 -4.34 -12.35 24.75
N ARG A 335 -4.42 -12.02 26.04
CA ARG A 335 -3.37 -12.37 27.01
C ARG A 335 -3.21 -13.89 27.16
N ASP A 336 -4.29 -14.63 27.22
CA ASP A 336 -4.27 -16.08 27.33
C ASP A 336 -3.69 -16.74 26.07
N TRP A 337 -4.06 -16.23 24.88
CA TRP A 337 -3.50 -16.66 23.62
C TRP A 337 -2.00 -16.36 23.51
N LEU A 338 -1.54 -15.20 23.93
CA LEU A 338 -0.10 -14.85 23.95
C LEU A 338 0.68 -15.80 24.86
N HIS A 339 0.13 -16.14 26.01
CA HIS A 339 0.73 -17.15 26.88
C HIS A 339 0.76 -18.53 26.22
N PHE A 340 -0.35 -18.96 25.61
CA PHE A 340 -0.41 -20.20 24.85
C PHE A 340 0.68 -20.23 23.76
N MET A 341 0.78 -19.23 22.91
CA MET A 341 1.74 -19.18 21.81
C MET A 341 3.20 -19.20 22.28
N SER A 342 3.52 -18.53 23.37
CA SER A 342 4.90 -18.45 23.91
C SER A 342 5.36 -19.72 24.65
N THR A 343 4.44 -20.64 24.97
CA THR A 343 4.73 -21.86 25.73
C THR A 343 4.65 -23.15 24.89
N GLN A 344 4.42 -23.03 23.57
CA GLN A 344 4.21 -24.22 22.73
C GLN A 344 5.49 -25.01 22.45
N ALA A 345 5.38 -26.34 22.58
CA ALA A 345 6.47 -27.25 22.23
C ALA A 345 6.62 -27.48 20.70
N ALA A 346 5.62 -27.15 19.89
CA ALA A 346 5.62 -27.36 18.43
C ALA A 346 6.32 -26.23 17.65
N TRP A 347 7.21 -25.48 18.29
CA TRP A 347 7.93 -24.36 17.70
C TRP A 347 8.60 -24.69 16.36
N SER A 348 9.26 -25.85 16.25
CA SER A 348 9.98 -26.23 15.03
C SER A 348 9.08 -26.35 13.79
N GLU A 349 7.81 -26.75 13.99
CA GLU A 349 6.84 -26.87 12.89
C GLU A 349 6.33 -25.51 12.46
N LEU A 350 5.97 -24.66 13.42
CA LEU A 350 5.56 -23.28 13.17
C LEU A 350 6.66 -22.48 12.48
N TRP A 351 7.91 -22.66 12.94
CA TRP A 351 9.05 -22.00 12.32
C TRP A 351 9.28 -22.45 10.88
N GLY A 352 9.16 -23.74 10.59
CA GLY A 352 9.33 -24.26 9.23
C GLY A 352 8.33 -23.65 8.25
N GLU A 353 7.08 -23.50 8.67
CA GLU A 353 6.05 -22.84 7.87
C GLU A 353 6.31 -21.35 7.73
N TYR A 354 6.62 -20.65 8.82
CA TYR A 354 6.96 -19.24 8.81
C TYR A 354 8.11 -18.95 7.84
N ALA A 355 9.19 -19.74 7.89
CA ALA A 355 10.34 -19.59 7.00
C ALA A 355 9.95 -19.75 5.52
N GLN A 356 9.11 -20.73 5.20
CA GLN A 356 8.60 -20.92 3.84
C GLN A 356 7.75 -19.75 3.38
N VAL A 357 6.88 -19.23 4.24
CA VAL A 357 6.05 -18.03 3.95
C VAL A 357 6.93 -16.83 3.65
N ARG A 358 7.95 -16.57 4.50
CA ARG A 358 8.88 -15.45 4.29
C ARG A 358 9.70 -15.61 3.01
N GLN A 359 10.20 -16.81 2.75
CA GLN A 359 10.91 -17.12 1.53
C GLN A 359 10.06 -16.85 0.27
N ARG A 360 8.81 -17.31 0.26
CA ARG A 360 7.92 -17.08 -0.88
C ARG A 360 7.54 -15.63 -1.02
N GLY A 361 7.33 -14.94 0.09
CA GLY A 361 7.06 -13.51 0.11
C GLY A 361 8.18 -12.63 -0.47
N LEU A 362 9.43 -13.15 -0.55
CA LEU A 362 10.55 -12.46 -1.20
C LEU A 362 10.54 -12.63 -2.72
N MET A 363 9.95 -13.72 -3.22
CA MET A 363 9.90 -14.01 -4.65
C MET A 363 8.94 -13.03 -5.35
N GLY A 364 9.41 -12.39 -6.40
CA GLY A 364 8.60 -11.45 -7.18
C GLY A 364 8.33 -10.09 -6.52
N LYS A 365 9.03 -9.74 -5.43
CA LYS A 365 8.99 -8.37 -4.90
C LYS A 365 9.61 -7.39 -5.88
N GLU A 366 8.96 -6.24 -6.02
CA GLU A 366 9.53 -5.07 -6.70
C GLU A 366 10.86 -4.65 -6.04
N PRO A 367 11.82 -4.07 -6.79
CA PRO A 367 13.14 -3.73 -6.27
C PRO A 367 13.09 -2.91 -4.98
N LEU A 368 12.27 -1.87 -4.93
CA LEU A 368 12.14 -1.04 -3.73
C LEU A 368 11.51 -1.79 -2.56
N ALA A 369 10.50 -2.62 -2.80
CA ALA A 369 9.88 -3.45 -1.76
C ALA A 369 10.88 -4.47 -1.19
N LEU A 370 11.82 -4.96 -2.01
CA LEU A 370 12.90 -5.83 -1.59
C LEU A 370 13.90 -5.09 -0.69
N LEU A 371 14.30 -3.85 -1.05
CA LEU A 371 15.18 -3.02 -0.20
C LEU A 371 14.53 -2.70 1.14
N ARG A 372 13.24 -2.33 1.13
CA ARG A 372 12.48 -2.04 2.36
C ARG A 372 12.33 -3.26 3.26
N TYR A 373 12.27 -4.45 2.69
CA TYR A 373 12.29 -5.69 3.47
C TYR A 373 13.64 -5.87 4.18
N TRP A 374 14.76 -5.73 3.45
CA TRP A 374 16.08 -6.01 3.99
C TRP A 374 16.61 -4.96 4.98
N ILE A 375 16.05 -3.76 4.97
CA ILE A 375 16.39 -2.74 5.97
C ILE A 375 15.57 -2.88 7.26
N ASP A 376 14.53 -3.71 7.26
CA ASP A 376 13.68 -3.94 8.44
C ASP A 376 14.38 -4.86 9.44
N PRO A 377 14.47 -4.51 10.73
CA PRO A 377 15.07 -5.37 11.75
C PRO A 377 14.33 -6.70 11.95
N ALA A 378 13.05 -6.78 11.58
CA ALA A 378 12.28 -8.03 11.61
C ALA A 378 12.48 -8.90 10.36
N ALA A 379 13.37 -8.53 9.43
CA ALA A 379 13.61 -9.28 8.22
C ALA A 379 14.11 -10.70 8.51
N TRP A 380 13.34 -11.68 8.09
CA TRP A 380 13.79 -13.07 8.14
C TRP A 380 14.92 -13.30 7.14
N THR A 381 15.97 -14.01 7.57
CA THR A 381 17.08 -14.44 6.71
C THR A 381 17.26 -15.96 6.80
N PRO A 382 17.74 -16.63 5.74
CA PRO A 382 18.02 -18.07 5.79
C PRO A 382 19.09 -18.47 6.82
N SER A 383 19.93 -17.53 7.24
CA SER A 383 21.03 -17.75 8.18
C SER A 383 20.65 -17.44 9.64
N ILE A 384 19.40 -17.04 9.90
CA ILE A 384 18.98 -16.71 11.27
C ILE A 384 19.02 -17.95 12.18
N ASP A 385 19.53 -17.78 13.37
CA ASP A 385 19.58 -18.87 14.37
C ASP A 385 18.20 -19.07 15.00
N THR A 386 17.55 -20.17 14.61
CA THR A 386 16.21 -20.52 15.10
C THR A 386 16.13 -20.69 16.60
N ASN A 387 17.22 -21.17 17.26
CA ASN A 387 17.25 -21.32 18.71
C ASN A 387 17.26 -19.96 19.41
N ARG A 388 17.97 -18.99 18.85
CA ARG A 388 17.94 -17.61 19.38
C ARG A 388 16.57 -16.96 19.23
N VAL A 389 15.89 -17.15 18.09
CA VAL A 389 14.53 -16.65 17.92
C VAL A 389 13.56 -17.31 18.88
N GLN A 390 13.71 -18.64 19.13
CA GLN A 390 12.91 -19.33 20.14
C GLN A 390 13.15 -18.75 21.55
N GLN A 391 14.41 -18.56 21.94
CA GLN A 391 14.74 -17.94 23.22
C GLN A 391 14.18 -16.51 23.34
N ALA A 392 14.26 -15.74 22.24
CA ALA A 392 13.68 -14.41 22.18
C ALA A 392 12.14 -14.44 22.34
N LEU A 393 11.46 -15.42 21.73
CA LEU A 393 10.02 -15.62 21.89
C LEU A 393 9.65 -15.96 23.36
N GLU A 394 10.43 -16.82 24.00
CA GLU A 394 10.23 -17.19 25.43
C GLU A 394 10.40 -15.94 26.33
N MET A 395 11.46 -15.16 26.12
CA MET A 395 11.70 -13.91 26.86
C MET A 395 10.58 -12.87 26.61
N LEU A 396 10.19 -12.70 25.34
CA LEU A 396 9.08 -11.84 24.95
C LEU A 396 7.77 -12.28 25.60
N GLY A 397 7.44 -13.58 25.55
CA GLY A 397 6.25 -14.15 26.19
C GLY A 397 6.24 -13.95 27.70
N ALA A 398 7.40 -14.09 28.36
CA ALA A 398 7.52 -13.81 29.79
C ALA A 398 7.25 -12.33 30.12
N GLN A 399 7.76 -11.38 29.32
CA GLN A 399 7.48 -9.96 29.50
C GLN A 399 6.01 -9.64 29.24
N LEU A 400 5.43 -10.13 28.16
CA LEU A 400 4.01 -9.91 27.83
C LEU A 400 3.07 -10.46 28.93
N HIS A 401 3.45 -11.60 29.53
CA HIS A 401 2.68 -12.18 30.63
C HIS A 401 2.81 -11.38 31.92
N ALA A 402 4.02 -10.97 32.29
CA ALA A 402 4.31 -10.26 33.54
C ALA A 402 3.84 -8.79 33.50
N SER A 403 3.82 -8.17 32.33
CA SER A 403 3.46 -6.77 32.17
C SER A 403 1.95 -6.54 32.25
N ARG A 404 1.56 -5.41 32.80
CA ARG A 404 0.19 -4.92 32.66
C ARG A 404 0.07 -4.18 31.34
N PRO A 405 -0.86 -4.58 30.45
CA PRO A 405 -1.03 -3.87 29.20
C PRO A 405 -1.62 -2.48 29.41
N ILE A 406 -1.32 -1.59 28.48
CA ILE A 406 -2.07 -0.37 28.25
C ILE A 406 -3.24 -0.76 27.38
N VAL A 407 -4.46 -0.53 27.84
CA VAL A 407 -5.67 -0.86 27.11
C VAL A 407 -6.32 0.43 26.65
N LEU A 408 -6.41 0.64 25.33
CA LEU A 408 -6.99 1.83 24.75
C LEU A 408 -8.22 1.45 23.93
N THR A 409 -9.41 1.89 24.36
CA THR A 409 -10.62 1.84 23.58
C THR A 409 -10.71 3.07 22.70
N VAL A 410 -11.00 2.88 21.41
CA VAL A 410 -11.16 3.98 20.44
C VAL A 410 -12.54 3.88 19.83
N ASP A 411 -13.28 4.99 19.75
CA ASP A 411 -14.55 5.06 19.04
C ASP A 411 -14.86 6.49 18.54
N GLY A 412 -15.96 6.61 17.79
CA GLY A 412 -16.43 7.88 17.23
C GLY A 412 -17.39 8.66 18.14
N GLU A 413 -17.71 8.15 19.33
CA GLU A 413 -18.60 8.81 20.26
C GLU A 413 -17.82 9.76 21.16
N GLY A 414 -18.16 11.06 21.18
CA GLY A 414 -17.54 12.02 22.07
C GLY A 414 -17.63 11.60 23.55
N CYS A 415 -16.50 11.62 24.26
CA CYS A 415 -16.45 11.31 25.66
C CYS A 415 -17.31 12.31 26.46
N ALA A 416 -18.40 11.84 27.05
CA ALA A 416 -19.20 12.66 27.96
C ALA A 416 -18.27 13.19 29.10
N ARG A 417 -18.27 14.49 29.31
CA ARG A 417 -17.45 15.36 30.21
C ARG A 417 -16.95 14.70 31.52
N THR A 418 -16.23 13.64 31.44
CA THR A 418 -15.42 13.05 32.50
C THR A 418 -13.99 13.56 32.38
N LYS A 419 -13.32 13.67 33.47
CA LYS A 419 -12.00 14.25 33.67
C LYS A 419 -11.06 13.96 32.49
N ARG A 420 -10.91 14.93 31.56
CA ARG A 420 -9.92 14.85 30.47
C ARG A 420 -8.54 14.66 31.08
N ILE A 421 -7.77 13.76 30.50
CA ILE A 421 -6.34 13.66 30.75
C ILE A 421 -5.70 14.67 29.80
N GLU A 422 -5.12 15.75 30.35
CA GLU A 422 -4.31 16.65 29.53
C GLU A 422 -3.00 15.94 29.19
N PRO A 423 -2.74 15.66 27.90
CA PRO A 423 -1.52 15.01 27.50
C PRO A 423 -0.34 15.98 27.60
N VAL A 424 0.51 15.75 28.56
CA VAL A 424 1.63 16.64 28.96
C VAL A 424 2.70 16.75 27.88
N LYS A 425 2.58 16.43 26.66
CA LYS A 425 3.54 16.63 25.55
C LYS A 425 3.11 16.00 24.21
N ALA A 426 1.86 15.57 24.07
CA ALA A 426 1.45 14.85 22.87
C ALA A 426 1.40 15.71 21.58
N GLY A 427 1.43 17.04 21.72
CA GLY A 427 1.33 17.98 20.60
C GLY A 427 -0.03 17.98 19.90
N PHE A 428 -0.78 16.89 19.99
CA PHE A 428 -2.15 16.77 19.50
C PHE A 428 -3.16 16.99 20.62
N GLU A 429 -4.30 17.55 20.28
CA GLU A 429 -5.45 17.57 21.22
C GLU A 429 -6.09 16.19 21.23
N LEU A 430 -6.06 15.53 22.40
CA LEU A 430 -6.64 14.21 22.60
C LEU A 430 -7.92 14.32 23.43
N ASP A 431 -9.04 13.80 22.93
CA ASP A 431 -10.23 13.56 23.73
C ASP A 431 -10.10 12.22 24.46
N LEU A 432 -9.25 12.21 25.51
CA LEU A 432 -8.77 11.04 26.22
C LEU A 432 -9.25 11.04 27.67
N VAL A 433 -9.85 9.94 28.10
CA VAL A 433 -10.32 9.76 29.48
C VAL A 433 -9.85 8.42 30.06
N ALA A 434 -9.65 8.36 31.37
CA ALA A 434 -9.44 7.09 32.06
C ALA A 434 -10.74 6.28 32.08
N GLU A 435 -10.65 5.00 31.79
CA GLU A 435 -11.77 4.06 31.77
C GLU A 435 -11.49 2.92 32.77
N GLN A 436 -12.55 2.25 33.22
CA GLN A 436 -12.44 1.02 33.99
C GLN A 436 -13.23 -0.08 33.26
N LEU A 437 -12.54 -1.14 32.87
CA LEU A 437 -13.20 -2.33 32.36
C LEU A 437 -13.61 -3.23 33.52
N PRO A 438 -14.79 -3.87 33.43
CA PRO A 438 -15.19 -4.89 34.40
C PRO A 438 -14.19 -6.06 34.36
N PRO A 439 -14.04 -6.81 35.45
CA PRO A 439 -13.21 -8.00 35.45
C PRO A 439 -13.80 -9.02 34.44
N SER A 440 -12.92 -9.76 33.79
CA SER A 440 -13.33 -10.87 32.91
C SER A 440 -13.69 -12.09 33.75
N ASP A 441 -14.89 -12.62 33.55
CA ASP A 441 -15.37 -13.83 34.20
C ASP A 441 -15.03 -15.10 33.42
N ARG A 442 -14.57 -14.98 32.17
CA ARG A 442 -14.30 -16.11 31.29
C ARG A 442 -12.87 -16.61 31.50
N THR A 443 -12.72 -17.88 31.79
CA THR A 443 -11.47 -18.63 31.87
C THR A 443 -11.58 -19.91 31.05
N GLY A 444 -10.43 -20.49 30.69
CA GLY A 444 -10.40 -21.81 30.04
C GLY A 444 -10.61 -21.74 28.53
N TRP A 445 -9.99 -20.78 27.87
CA TRP A 445 -9.88 -20.76 26.41
C TRP A 445 -9.16 -22.03 25.92
N GLN A 446 -9.63 -22.58 24.81
CA GLN A 446 -9.01 -23.74 24.17
C GLN A 446 -8.46 -23.31 22.82
N TRP A 447 -7.18 -23.03 22.79
CA TRP A 447 -6.51 -22.60 21.57
C TRP A 447 -5.95 -23.80 20.83
N HIS A 448 -5.99 -23.72 19.49
CA HIS A 448 -5.28 -24.65 18.61
C HIS A 448 -4.20 -23.89 17.86
N LEU A 449 -3.09 -24.58 17.59
CA LEU A 449 -2.14 -24.10 16.60
C LEU A 449 -2.78 -24.13 15.22
N PRO A 450 -2.47 -23.15 14.36
CA PRO A 450 -2.98 -23.14 13.00
C PRO A 450 -2.55 -24.40 12.26
N GLU A 451 -3.47 -24.98 11.49
CA GLU A 451 -3.13 -26.03 10.55
C GLU A 451 -2.17 -25.50 9.48
N ARG A 452 -1.32 -26.40 8.99
CA ARG A 452 -0.39 -26.03 7.91
C ARG A 452 -1.16 -25.59 6.68
N ASN A 453 -0.72 -24.51 6.08
CA ASN A 453 -1.28 -24.05 4.82
C ASN A 453 -0.97 -25.06 3.70
N PRO A 454 -1.95 -25.80 3.14
CA PRO A 454 -1.70 -26.83 2.15
C PRO A 454 -1.08 -26.26 0.87
N TRP A 455 -1.37 -25.03 0.53
CA TRP A 455 -0.86 -24.36 -0.67
C TRP A 455 0.65 -24.08 -0.65
N LEU A 456 1.28 -24.16 0.53
CA LEU A 456 2.73 -24.10 0.64
C LEU A 456 3.43 -25.34 0.06
N SER A 457 2.85 -26.52 0.23
CA SER A 457 3.48 -27.80 -0.12
C SER A 457 2.76 -28.56 -1.23
N GLU A 458 1.45 -28.42 -1.37
CA GLU A 458 0.66 -29.16 -2.35
C GLU A 458 0.99 -28.69 -3.79
N ARG A 459 1.10 -29.66 -4.68
CA ARG A 459 1.36 -29.47 -6.10
C ARG A 459 0.44 -30.37 -6.90
N MET A 460 -0.07 -29.86 -8.01
CA MET A 460 -0.76 -30.71 -8.97
C MET A 460 0.25 -31.56 -9.75
N GLN A 461 -0.18 -32.75 -10.17
CA GLN A 461 0.67 -33.58 -11.00
C GLN A 461 0.97 -32.91 -12.33
N PRO A 462 2.23 -32.75 -12.71
CA PRO A 462 2.60 -32.07 -13.93
C PRO A 462 2.08 -32.82 -15.17
N GLY A 463 1.60 -32.08 -16.14
CA GLY A 463 1.13 -32.62 -17.40
C GLY A 463 1.14 -31.59 -18.51
N VAL A 464 1.78 -31.93 -19.61
CA VAL A 464 1.76 -31.07 -20.81
C VAL A 464 0.65 -31.55 -21.73
N VAL A 465 -0.33 -30.67 -21.95
CA VAL A 465 -1.40 -30.92 -22.94
C VAL A 465 -1.47 -29.79 -23.95
N PRO A 466 -1.94 -30.04 -25.20
CA PRO A 466 -2.17 -28.95 -26.14
C PRO A 466 -3.18 -27.96 -25.58
N LEU A 467 -2.96 -26.69 -25.83
CA LEU A 467 -3.88 -25.62 -25.43
C LEU A 467 -5.06 -25.60 -26.39
N GLN A 468 -6.13 -26.32 -26.04
CA GLN A 468 -7.34 -26.52 -26.90
C GLN A 468 -8.54 -25.70 -26.42
N MET A 469 -8.38 -24.89 -25.37
CA MET A 469 -9.45 -24.10 -24.75
C MET A 469 -9.46 -22.68 -25.33
N PRO A 470 -10.41 -22.32 -26.18
CA PRO A 470 -10.45 -20.99 -26.83
C PRO A 470 -10.64 -19.83 -25.84
N SER A 471 -11.21 -20.12 -24.67
CA SER A 471 -11.39 -19.15 -23.57
C SER A 471 -10.12 -18.89 -22.76
N LEU A 472 -9.05 -19.69 -22.95
CA LEU A 472 -7.76 -19.51 -22.29
C LEU A 472 -6.73 -18.99 -23.28
N ARG A 473 -6.23 -17.81 -23.01
CA ARG A 473 -5.06 -17.26 -23.66
C ARG A 473 -3.83 -17.55 -22.83
N TRP A 474 -2.80 -18.12 -23.44
CA TRP A 474 -1.54 -18.47 -22.78
C TRP A 474 -0.39 -17.66 -23.38
N VAL A 475 0.31 -16.89 -22.54
CA VAL A 475 1.47 -16.08 -22.92
C VAL A 475 2.71 -16.56 -22.18
N GLU A 476 3.73 -16.98 -22.93
CA GLU A 476 5.01 -17.39 -22.33
C GLU A 476 5.83 -16.17 -21.91
N HIS A 477 6.56 -16.33 -20.83
CA HIS A 477 7.50 -15.34 -20.34
C HIS A 477 8.75 -16.05 -19.82
N THR A 478 9.92 -15.79 -20.41
CA THR A 478 11.14 -16.57 -20.18
C THR A 478 11.82 -16.28 -18.84
N ASP A 479 11.63 -15.07 -18.30
CA ASP A 479 12.31 -14.62 -17.08
C ASP A 479 11.40 -14.66 -15.83
N ALA A 480 10.39 -15.54 -15.85
CA ALA A 480 9.39 -15.57 -14.78
C ALA A 480 9.93 -16.03 -13.41
N ALA A 481 11.16 -16.53 -13.30
CA ALA A 481 11.81 -16.93 -12.03
C ALA A 481 10.88 -17.74 -11.09
N GLY A 482 10.04 -18.62 -11.65
CA GLY A 482 9.02 -19.38 -10.92
C GLY A 482 7.76 -18.61 -10.57
N GLN A 483 7.61 -17.38 -11.10
CA GLN A 483 6.40 -16.57 -10.98
C GLN A 483 5.46 -16.81 -12.16
N GLY A 484 4.17 -16.55 -11.94
CA GLY A 484 3.14 -16.59 -12.96
C GLY A 484 1.98 -15.70 -12.61
N ALA A 485 1.14 -15.40 -13.58
CA ALA A 485 -0.09 -14.66 -13.38
C ALA A 485 -1.24 -15.36 -14.09
N LEU A 486 -2.37 -15.45 -13.44
CA LEU A 486 -3.60 -16.00 -13.95
C LEU A 486 -4.73 -15.03 -13.68
N TYR A 487 -5.38 -14.58 -14.74
CA TYR A 487 -6.51 -13.68 -14.72
C TYR A 487 -7.73 -14.38 -15.27
N LEU A 488 -8.87 -14.20 -14.62
CA LEU A 488 -10.17 -14.75 -14.99
C LEU A 488 -11.20 -13.63 -15.00
N ARG A 489 -12.07 -13.60 -16.00
CA ARG A 489 -13.18 -12.68 -16.08
C ARG A 489 -14.47 -13.43 -16.35
N TRP A 490 -15.51 -13.17 -15.56
CA TRP A 490 -16.88 -13.59 -15.83
C TRP A 490 -17.70 -12.39 -16.28
N ARG A 491 -18.32 -12.48 -17.44
CA ARG A 491 -19.23 -11.47 -17.98
C ARG A 491 -20.66 -11.96 -17.90
N PHE A 492 -21.58 -11.08 -17.55
CA PHE A 492 -22.99 -11.39 -17.37
C PHE A 492 -23.80 -10.82 -18.53
N ALA A 493 -24.36 -11.70 -19.39
CA ALA A 493 -25.05 -11.31 -20.61
C ALA A 493 -26.45 -10.72 -20.40
N ALA A 494 -27.12 -11.08 -19.31
CA ALA A 494 -28.50 -10.68 -19.02
C ALA A 494 -28.61 -9.44 -18.11
N GLY A 495 -27.53 -8.70 -17.91
CA GLY A 495 -27.44 -7.59 -16.96
C GLY A 495 -26.62 -7.93 -15.74
N GLN A 496 -26.55 -6.98 -14.80
CA GLN A 496 -25.74 -7.16 -13.60
C GLN A 496 -26.39 -8.17 -12.64
N PRO A 497 -25.58 -9.06 -12.06
CA PRO A 497 -26.05 -9.87 -10.95
C PRO A 497 -26.31 -8.96 -9.72
N PRO A 498 -27.18 -9.39 -8.77
CA PRO A 498 -27.38 -8.65 -7.53
C PRO A 498 -26.05 -8.31 -6.85
N ALA A 499 -25.87 -7.04 -6.48
CA ALA A 499 -24.60 -6.55 -5.92
C ALA A 499 -24.13 -7.34 -4.68
N GLY A 500 -25.04 -7.81 -3.84
CA GLY A 500 -24.74 -8.62 -2.68
C GLY A 500 -24.11 -9.98 -2.99
N LEU A 501 -24.30 -10.55 -4.20
CA LEU A 501 -23.65 -11.80 -4.59
C LEU A 501 -22.13 -11.64 -4.72
N TRP A 502 -21.67 -10.52 -5.30
CA TRP A 502 -20.25 -10.23 -5.30
C TRP A 502 -19.70 -10.11 -3.87
N HIS A 503 -20.40 -9.39 -2.99
CA HIS A 503 -20.00 -9.25 -1.59
C HIS A 503 -19.96 -10.60 -0.87
N THR A 504 -20.89 -11.52 -1.19
CA THR A 504 -20.90 -12.89 -0.67
C THR A 504 -19.65 -13.66 -1.10
N LEU A 505 -19.35 -13.64 -2.39
CA LEU A 505 -18.14 -14.30 -2.91
C LEU A 505 -16.86 -13.65 -2.40
N HIS A 506 -16.83 -12.32 -2.34
CA HIS A 506 -15.70 -11.58 -1.79
C HIS A 506 -15.46 -11.98 -0.32
N ALA A 507 -16.50 -12.06 0.49
CA ALA A 507 -16.42 -12.52 1.89
C ALA A 507 -15.92 -13.97 2.00
N ALA A 508 -16.40 -14.86 1.13
CA ALA A 508 -15.97 -16.25 1.07
C ALA A 508 -14.49 -16.37 0.69
N LEU A 509 -14.04 -15.63 -0.33
CA LEU A 509 -12.66 -15.66 -0.83
C LEU A 509 -11.68 -14.96 0.11
N ARG A 510 -12.11 -13.90 0.82
CA ARG A 510 -11.27 -13.13 1.77
C ARG A 510 -10.61 -14.05 2.81
N ARG A 511 -11.31 -15.09 3.28
CA ARG A 511 -10.77 -16.07 4.23
C ARG A 511 -9.54 -16.80 3.68
N HIS A 512 -9.44 -16.93 2.36
CA HIS A 512 -8.37 -17.63 1.67
C HIS A 512 -7.26 -16.70 1.18
N ALA A 513 -7.48 -15.39 1.17
CA ALA A 513 -6.51 -14.41 0.68
C ALA A 513 -5.21 -14.44 1.51
N ILE A 514 -5.30 -14.59 2.83
CA ILE A 514 -4.13 -14.69 3.71
C ILE A 514 -3.32 -15.95 3.38
N ALA A 515 -4.00 -17.09 3.25
CA ALA A 515 -3.35 -18.36 2.90
C ALA A 515 -2.71 -18.30 1.50
N ALA A 516 -3.32 -17.63 0.53
CA ALA A 516 -2.75 -17.41 -0.78
C ALA A 516 -1.46 -16.57 -0.71
N VAL A 517 -1.49 -15.44 0.03
CA VAL A 517 -0.31 -14.59 0.25
C VAL A 517 0.81 -15.37 0.93
N GLN A 518 0.50 -16.19 1.93
CA GLN A 518 1.47 -17.09 2.55
C GLN A 518 2.07 -18.08 1.56
N ALA A 519 1.28 -18.59 0.60
CA ALA A 519 1.76 -19.45 -0.48
C ALA A 519 2.52 -18.68 -1.59
N GLY A 520 2.74 -17.38 -1.43
CA GLY A 520 3.42 -16.50 -2.39
C GLY A 520 2.54 -16.09 -3.57
N VAL A 521 1.22 -16.09 -3.40
CA VAL A 521 0.24 -15.70 -4.43
C VAL A 521 -0.66 -14.58 -3.91
N GLU A 522 -0.69 -13.46 -4.62
CA GLU A 522 -1.68 -12.42 -4.40
C GLU A 522 -3.00 -12.81 -5.05
N LEU A 523 -4.09 -12.66 -4.29
CA LEU A 523 -5.45 -12.97 -4.71
C LEU A 523 -6.29 -11.69 -4.65
N HIS A 524 -6.88 -11.32 -5.79
CA HIS A 524 -7.82 -10.21 -5.89
C HIS A 524 -9.11 -10.67 -6.59
N PHE A 525 -10.25 -10.22 -6.08
CA PHE A 525 -11.55 -10.45 -6.70
C PHE A 525 -12.30 -9.13 -6.78
N ASP A 526 -12.46 -8.63 -8.01
CA ASP A 526 -12.93 -7.29 -8.30
C ASP A 526 -14.28 -7.31 -9.02
N ASP A 527 -15.15 -6.33 -8.69
CA ASP A 527 -16.41 -6.06 -9.37
C ASP A 527 -16.25 -4.85 -10.30
N HIS A 528 -16.47 -5.07 -11.58
CA HIS A 528 -16.47 -4.03 -12.60
C HIS A 528 -17.89 -3.76 -13.15
N GLY A 529 -18.93 -4.12 -12.40
CA GLY A 529 -20.31 -3.96 -12.76
C GLY A 529 -20.82 -5.09 -13.64
N HIS A 530 -20.51 -5.12 -14.94
CA HIS A 530 -20.92 -6.18 -15.86
C HIS A 530 -20.03 -7.42 -15.83
N SER A 531 -18.95 -7.39 -15.09
CA SER A 531 -18.00 -8.49 -15.00
C SER A 531 -17.37 -8.58 -13.61
N TRP A 532 -17.08 -9.81 -13.20
CA TRP A 532 -16.24 -10.10 -12.05
C TRP A 532 -14.89 -10.60 -12.53
N CYS A 533 -13.82 -10.15 -11.88
CA CYS A 533 -12.46 -10.53 -12.23
C CYS A 533 -11.74 -11.16 -11.02
N LEU A 534 -11.19 -12.37 -11.21
CA LEU A 534 -10.28 -13.01 -10.25
C LEU A 534 -8.87 -12.93 -10.79
N ARG A 535 -7.96 -12.43 -9.97
CA ARG A 535 -6.54 -12.29 -10.31
C ARG A 535 -5.69 -13.05 -9.31
N LEU A 536 -4.85 -13.94 -9.80
CA LEU A 536 -3.89 -14.71 -9.03
C LEU A 536 -2.50 -14.43 -9.61
N CYS A 537 -1.60 -13.81 -8.84
CA CYS A 537 -0.25 -13.46 -9.29
C CYS A 537 0.77 -13.90 -8.26
N GLY A 538 1.81 -14.62 -8.66
CA GLY A 538 2.85 -15.05 -7.75
C GLY A 538 3.45 -16.40 -8.11
N TYR A 539 3.72 -17.23 -7.11
CA TYR A 539 4.38 -18.52 -7.29
C TYR A 539 3.58 -19.47 -8.21
N ALA A 540 4.08 -19.70 -9.41
CA ALA A 540 3.36 -20.35 -10.51
C ALA A 540 2.83 -21.74 -10.17
N GLU A 541 3.61 -22.55 -9.43
CA GLU A 541 3.23 -23.92 -9.06
C GLU A 541 2.03 -23.99 -8.12
N ALA A 542 1.73 -22.93 -7.37
CA ALA A 542 0.60 -22.87 -6.46
C ALA A 542 -0.71 -22.45 -7.17
N LEU A 543 -0.64 -21.76 -8.32
CA LEU A 543 -1.82 -21.17 -8.97
C LEU A 543 -2.91 -22.19 -9.31
N PRO A 544 -2.63 -23.36 -9.93
CA PRO A 544 -3.68 -24.32 -10.23
C PRO A 544 -4.31 -24.95 -8.99
N VAL A 545 -3.53 -25.18 -7.92
CA VAL A 545 -4.03 -25.75 -6.65
C VAL A 545 -4.97 -24.75 -5.99
N ILE A 546 -4.54 -23.48 -5.87
CA ILE A 546 -5.35 -22.41 -5.29
C ILE A 546 -6.64 -22.24 -6.10
N LEU A 547 -6.56 -22.17 -7.44
CA LEU A 547 -7.74 -22.03 -8.28
C LEU A 547 -8.73 -23.19 -8.12
N ARG A 548 -8.25 -24.42 -8.01
CA ARG A 548 -9.11 -25.60 -7.75
C ARG A 548 -9.95 -25.40 -6.49
N ASP A 549 -9.29 -25.06 -5.39
CA ASP A 549 -9.96 -24.91 -4.10
C ASP A 549 -10.90 -23.69 -4.09
N LEU A 550 -10.51 -22.61 -4.76
CA LEU A 550 -11.38 -21.44 -4.93
C LEU A 550 -12.59 -21.72 -5.83
N THR A 551 -12.46 -22.63 -6.82
CA THR A 551 -13.57 -23.02 -7.70
C THR A 551 -14.73 -23.62 -6.93
N ASP A 552 -14.46 -24.46 -5.94
CA ASP A 552 -15.49 -25.05 -5.08
C ASP A 552 -16.21 -23.99 -4.25
N ILE A 553 -15.45 -23.01 -3.73
CA ILE A 553 -15.97 -21.88 -2.96
C ILE A 553 -16.84 -20.96 -3.85
N LEU A 554 -16.41 -20.69 -5.08
CA LEU A 554 -17.17 -19.88 -6.03
C LEU A 554 -18.51 -20.53 -6.39
N LYS A 555 -18.58 -21.88 -6.47
CA LYS A 555 -19.81 -22.62 -6.73
C LYS A 555 -20.74 -22.65 -5.51
N VAL A 556 -20.19 -22.94 -4.33
CA VAL A 556 -20.99 -23.17 -3.11
C VAL A 556 -20.34 -22.43 -1.91
N PRO A 557 -20.51 -21.11 -1.81
CA PRO A 557 -20.05 -20.37 -0.63
C PRO A 557 -20.81 -20.81 0.63
N SER A 558 -20.18 -20.67 1.79
CA SER A 558 -20.81 -21.06 3.06
C SER A 558 -22.02 -20.18 3.39
N PRO A 559 -23.01 -20.69 4.16
CA PRO A 559 -24.14 -19.87 4.64
C PRO A 559 -23.70 -18.61 5.40
N ALA A 560 -22.58 -18.67 6.13
CA ALA A 560 -21.99 -17.52 6.81
C ALA A 560 -21.52 -16.44 5.82
N ALA A 561 -21.04 -16.84 4.63
CA ALA A 561 -20.61 -15.88 3.60
C ALA A 561 -21.79 -15.10 3.01
N PHE A 562 -22.98 -15.70 2.88
CA PHE A 562 -24.18 -14.98 2.46
C PHE A 562 -24.62 -13.93 3.50
N ASN A 563 -24.61 -14.29 4.79
CA ASN A 563 -24.91 -13.34 5.87
C ASN A 563 -23.92 -12.17 5.89
N GLU A 564 -22.66 -12.47 5.76
CA GLU A 564 -21.59 -11.47 5.69
C GLU A 564 -21.70 -10.62 4.42
N GLY A 565 -22.04 -11.21 3.30
CA GLY A 565 -22.29 -10.52 2.03
C GLY A 565 -23.44 -9.52 2.14
N HIS A 566 -24.53 -9.87 2.82
CA HIS A 566 -25.62 -8.93 3.16
C HIS A 566 -25.11 -7.75 3.97
N ARG A 567 -24.34 -8.01 5.04
CA ARG A 567 -23.77 -6.98 5.91
C ARG A 567 -22.87 -6.05 5.11
N LEU A 568 -21.91 -6.58 4.37
CA LEU A 568 -20.95 -5.80 3.57
C LEU A 568 -21.65 -4.99 2.47
N CYS A 569 -22.66 -5.54 1.82
CA CYS A 569 -23.45 -4.83 0.84
C CYS A 569 -24.16 -3.61 1.46
N TYR A 570 -24.79 -3.80 2.60
CA TYR A 570 -25.45 -2.72 3.36
C TYR A 570 -24.44 -1.65 3.80
N GLU A 571 -23.32 -2.06 4.39
CA GLU A 571 -22.25 -1.15 4.82
C GLU A 571 -21.62 -0.39 3.64
N SER A 572 -21.44 -1.01 2.48
CA SER A 572 -20.90 -0.34 1.30
C SER A 572 -21.76 0.85 0.83
N VAL A 573 -23.03 0.84 1.18
CA VAL A 573 -23.96 1.94 0.89
C VAL A 573 -23.95 3.00 2.00
N THR A 574 -23.75 2.58 3.26
CA THR A 574 -23.92 3.44 4.44
C THR A 574 -22.61 3.95 5.05
N SER A 575 -21.51 3.22 4.90
CA SER A 575 -20.24 3.50 5.57
C SER A 575 -19.12 3.82 4.59
N GLY A 576 -18.65 5.06 4.64
CA GLY A 576 -17.47 5.52 3.91
C GLY A 576 -16.52 6.34 4.78
N ALA A 577 -16.64 6.26 6.11
CA ALA A 577 -16.00 7.21 7.01
C ALA A 577 -14.47 7.04 7.16
N ASP A 578 -13.94 5.82 7.03
CA ASP A 578 -12.52 5.53 7.32
C ASP A 578 -11.57 5.67 6.11
N GLU A 579 -12.09 5.86 4.91
CA GLU A 579 -11.27 6.00 3.72
C GLU A 579 -11.33 7.43 3.19
N ILE A 580 -10.15 7.96 2.80
CA ILE A 580 -10.11 9.28 2.14
C ILE A 580 -11.09 9.33 0.96
N LEU A 581 -11.88 10.40 0.93
CA LEU A 581 -13.02 10.53 0.03
C LEU A 581 -12.65 10.30 -1.46
N ILE A 582 -11.49 10.76 -1.89
CA ILE A 582 -11.02 10.56 -3.26
C ILE A 582 -10.90 9.07 -3.65
N ARG A 583 -10.49 8.19 -2.72
CA ARG A 583 -10.39 6.75 -2.96
C ARG A 583 -11.77 6.11 -3.08
N GLN A 584 -12.73 6.58 -2.27
CA GLN A 584 -14.12 6.12 -2.38
C GLN A 584 -14.71 6.45 -3.75
N LEU A 585 -14.45 7.67 -4.26
CA LEU A 585 -14.89 8.09 -5.59
C LEU A 585 -14.28 7.22 -6.70
N LEU A 586 -12.98 6.95 -6.61
CA LEU A 586 -12.27 6.09 -7.57
C LEU A 586 -12.80 4.65 -7.61
N ARG A 587 -13.18 4.08 -6.48
CA ARG A 587 -13.80 2.74 -6.41
C ARG A 587 -15.19 2.69 -7.06
N ARG A 588 -15.93 3.80 -7.03
CA ARG A 588 -17.25 3.90 -7.65
C ARG A 588 -17.22 4.05 -9.16
N LEU A 589 -16.13 4.59 -9.69
CA LEU A 589 -16.04 4.93 -11.09
C LEU A 589 -16.27 3.73 -12.04
N PRO A 590 -15.70 2.50 -11.83
CA PRO A 590 -15.97 1.35 -12.68
C PRO A 590 -17.46 0.98 -12.76
N LEU A 591 -18.16 1.03 -11.64
CA LEU A 591 -19.59 0.70 -11.55
C LEU A 591 -20.45 1.73 -12.30
N LEU A 592 -20.08 3.01 -12.20
CA LEU A 592 -20.78 4.10 -12.90
C LEU A 592 -20.54 4.02 -14.42
N LEU A 593 -19.31 3.71 -14.83
CA LEU A 593 -19.00 3.51 -16.26
C LEU A 593 -19.72 2.30 -16.87
N ALA A 594 -20.01 1.30 -16.04
CA ALA A 594 -20.81 0.14 -16.44
C ALA A 594 -22.33 0.42 -16.46
N GLY A 595 -22.79 1.60 -16.05
CA GLY A 595 -24.22 1.92 -16.00
C GLY A 595 -24.98 1.11 -14.94
N ALA A 596 -24.29 0.71 -13.88
CA ALA A 596 -24.79 -0.18 -12.86
C ALA A 596 -25.84 0.49 -11.95
N ALA A 597 -27.12 0.25 -12.20
CA ALA A 597 -28.15 0.51 -11.21
C ALA A 597 -28.09 -0.59 -10.12
N ARG A 598 -28.00 -0.21 -8.84
CA ARG A 598 -28.08 -1.15 -7.72
C ARG A 598 -29.53 -1.32 -7.32
N ASP A 599 -30.16 -2.41 -7.72
CA ASP A 599 -31.43 -2.84 -7.12
C ASP A 599 -31.16 -3.50 -5.77
N GLY A 600 -31.67 -2.86 -4.70
CA GLY A 600 -31.35 -3.23 -3.30
C GLY A 600 -32.12 -4.41 -2.71
N ASP A 601 -33.04 -5.05 -3.42
CA ASP A 601 -34.03 -5.99 -2.82
C ASP A 601 -33.99 -7.43 -3.40
N ALA A 602 -32.95 -7.83 -4.12
CA ALA A 602 -32.87 -9.21 -4.62
C ALA A 602 -32.46 -10.18 -3.49
N SER A 603 -33.09 -11.39 -3.48
CA SER A 603 -32.69 -12.42 -2.53
C SER A 603 -31.22 -12.82 -2.77
N LEU A 604 -30.43 -12.87 -1.69
CA LEU A 604 -29.04 -13.32 -1.73
C LEU A 604 -28.97 -14.75 -1.18
N ASP A 605 -29.12 -15.73 -2.09
CA ASP A 605 -29.09 -17.14 -1.76
C ASP A 605 -28.35 -17.94 -2.85
N GLN A 606 -28.15 -19.22 -2.61
CA GLN A 606 -27.51 -20.14 -3.55
C GLN A 606 -28.21 -20.16 -4.91
N HIS A 607 -29.53 -20.07 -4.93
CA HIS A 607 -30.30 -20.11 -6.17
C HIS A 607 -30.03 -18.88 -7.06
N ALA A 608 -29.97 -17.69 -6.47
CA ALA A 608 -29.59 -16.45 -7.17
C ALA A 608 -28.17 -16.53 -7.73
N LEU A 609 -27.23 -17.10 -6.95
CA LEU A 609 -25.85 -17.31 -7.37
C LEU A 609 -25.78 -18.30 -8.55
N ASP A 610 -26.48 -19.43 -8.48
CA ASP A 610 -26.55 -20.42 -9.57
C ASP A 610 -27.10 -19.80 -10.85
N GLN A 611 -28.13 -18.96 -10.76
CA GLN A 611 -28.69 -18.23 -11.91
C GLN A 611 -27.66 -17.27 -12.51
N ALA A 612 -26.91 -16.52 -11.66
CA ALA A 612 -25.87 -15.63 -12.12
C ALA A 612 -24.76 -16.41 -12.89
N TRP A 613 -24.34 -17.54 -12.35
CA TRP A 613 -23.36 -18.40 -13.02
C TRP A 613 -23.87 -18.96 -14.35
N HIS A 614 -25.10 -19.41 -14.43
CA HIS A 614 -25.71 -19.91 -15.68
C HIS A 614 -25.79 -18.85 -16.79
N GLN A 615 -25.85 -17.58 -16.41
CA GLN A 615 -25.91 -16.45 -17.34
C GLN A 615 -24.53 -15.83 -17.63
N SER A 616 -23.47 -16.35 -17.02
CA SER A 616 -22.13 -15.84 -17.17
C SER A 616 -21.31 -16.60 -18.21
N HIS A 617 -20.38 -15.87 -18.84
CA HIS A 617 -19.35 -16.44 -19.71
C HIS A 617 -17.99 -16.05 -19.17
N TRP A 618 -17.05 -16.98 -19.12
CA TRP A 618 -15.72 -16.69 -18.63
C TRP A 618 -14.64 -16.84 -19.70
N ASP A 619 -13.65 -15.97 -19.60
CA ASP A 619 -12.39 -16.02 -20.33
C ASP A 619 -11.21 -15.84 -19.37
N ALA A 620 -10.04 -16.31 -19.79
CA ALA A 620 -8.84 -16.35 -18.95
C ALA A 620 -7.57 -15.97 -19.72
N LEU A 621 -6.63 -15.36 -18.99
CA LEU A 621 -5.28 -15.05 -19.45
C LEU A 621 -4.26 -15.64 -18.46
N ALA A 622 -3.38 -16.52 -18.96
CA ALA A 622 -2.25 -17.07 -18.21
C ALA A 622 -0.94 -16.49 -18.77
N VAL A 623 -0.10 -15.91 -17.91
CA VAL A 623 1.17 -15.30 -18.29
C VAL A 623 2.31 -15.88 -17.45
N GLY A 624 3.39 -16.32 -18.07
CA GLY A 624 4.59 -16.79 -17.40
C GLY A 624 4.47 -18.16 -16.72
N LEU A 625 3.35 -18.86 -16.88
CA LEU A 625 3.21 -20.19 -16.30
C LEU A 625 4.05 -21.21 -17.08
N PRO A 626 4.77 -22.11 -16.35
CA PRO A 626 5.49 -23.23 -16.97
C PRO A 626 4.56 -24.16 -17.76
N ARG A 627 5.01 -24.68 -18.89
CA ARG A 627 4.22 -25.53 -19.77
C ARG A 627 3.69 -26.81 -19.11
N HIS A 628 4.39 -27.35 -18.13
CA HIS A 628 3.94 -28.56 -17.41
C HIS A 628 2.67 -28.32 -16.56
N LEU A 629 2.31 -27.04 -16.30
CA LEU A 629 1.06 -26.69 -15.64
C LEU A 629 -0.13 -26.57 -16.60
N SER A 630 0.09 -26.73 -17.94
CA SER A 630 -1.00 -26.58 -18.92
C SER A 630 -2.11 -27.59 -18.75
N GLY A 631 -1.78 -28.85 -18.43
CA GLY A 631 -2.76 -29.90 -18.15
C GLY A 631 -3.54 -29.65 -16.86
N PRO A 632 -2.86 -29.52 -15.73
CA PRO A 632 -3.50 -29.18 -14.46
C PRO A 632 -4.40 -27.97 -14.54
N LEU A 633 -3.95 -26.88 -15.16
CA LEU A 633 -4.74 -25.66 -15.27
C LEU A 633 -6.00 -25.85 -16.12
N GLN A 634 -5.88 -26.49 -17.30
CA GLN A 634 -7.07 -26.72 -18.15
C GLN A 634 -8.10 -27.64 -17.46
N THR A 635 -7.65 -28.61 -16.65
CA THR A 635 -8.54 -29.45 -15.84
C THR A 635 -9.36 -28.62 -14.86
N VAL A 636 -8.71 -27.70 -14.13
CA VAL A 636 -9.39 -26.83 -13.16
C VAL A 636 -10.31 -25.83 -13.85
N LEU A 637 -9.85 -25.23 -14.97
CA LEU A 637 -10.64 -24.26 -15.74
C LEU A 637 -11.93 -24.89 -16.29
N ALA A 638 -11.91 -26.17 -16.65
CA ALA A 638 -13.10 -26.89 -17.14
C ALA A 638 -14.18 -27.04 -16.06
N GLU A 639 -13.81 -26.91 -14.79
CA GLU A 639 -14.74 -26.99 -13.66
C GLU A 639 -15.25 -25.64 -13.17
N LEU A 640 -14.78 -24.51 -13.74
CA LEU A 640 -15.23 -23.18 -13.34
C LEU A 640 -16.73 -22.99 -13.54
N PRO A 641 -17.41 -22.22 -12.66
CA PRO A 641 -18.81 -21.85 -12.89
C PRO A 641 -18.93 -20.92 -14.11
N GLY A 642 -20.05 -20.99 -14.79
CA GLY A 642 -20.31 -20.26 -16.04
C GLY A 642 -19.88 -21.01 -17.30
N LEU A 643 -20.15 -20.43 -18.46
CA LEU A 643 -19.82 -21.01 -19.77
C LEU A 643 -18.46 -20.50 -20.25
N ALA A 644 -17.64 -21.41 -20.76
CA ALA A 644 -16.36 -21.04 -21.38
C ALA A 644 -16.59 -20.28 -22.70
N GLY A 645 -16.07 -19.07 -22.85
CA GLY A 645 -16.19 -18.31 -24.09
C GLY A 645 -16.12 -16.80 -23.87
N PRO A 646 -15.87 -16.03 -24.93
CA PRO A 646 -15.65 -14.58 -24.81
C PRO A 646 -16.93 -13.78 -24.48
N GLY A 647 -18.10 -14.37 -24.29
CA GLY A 647 -19.35 -13.65 -24.00
C GLY A 647 -19.62 -12.45 -24.94
N ALA A 648 -20.88 -12.13 -25.23
CA ALA A 648 -21.20 -10.92 -26.00
C ALA A 648 -20.89 -9.67 -25.11
N GLY A 649 -19.88 -8.88 -25.50
CA GLY A 649 -19.64 -7.57 -24.88
C GLY A 649 -20.78 -6.63 -25.26
N GLN A 650 -21.55 -6.17 -24.27
CA GLN A 650 -22.45 -5.04 -24.47
C GLN A 650 -21.66 -3.75 -24.24
N TYR A 651 -21.18 -3.13 -25.30
CA TYR A 651 -20.75 -1.75 -25.25
C TYR A 651 -22.00 -0.85 -25.23
N HIS A 652 -22.19 -0.07 -24.18
CA HIS A 652 -23.15 1.01 -24.19
C HIS A 652 -22.66 2.13 -25.12
N GLU A 653 -23.26 2.22 -26.31
CA GLU A 653 -22.87 3.16 -27.38
C GLU A 653 -23.27 4.63 -27.13
N SER A 654 -23.95 4.99 -26.05
CA SER A 654 -24.39 6.39 -25.87
C SER A 654 -24.38 6.85 -24.42
N THR A 655 -23.20 7.01 -23.87
CA THR A 655 -23.09 7.85 -22.67
C THR A 655 -23.15 9.34 -23.05
N PRO A 656 -23.81 10.19 -22.27
CA PRO A 656 -23.80 11.65 -22.51
C PRO A 656 -22.36 12.16 -22.54
N ARG A 657 -22.09 13.17 -23.38
CA ARG A 657 -20.76 13.79 -23.47
C ARG A 657 -20.26 14.32 -22.14
N TYR A 658 -21.14 14.77 -21.26
CA TYR A 658 -20.86 15.27 -19.92
C TYR A 658 -21.76 14.56 -18.92
N CYS A 659 -21.17 13.70 -18.10
CA CYS A 659 -21.85 12.88 -17.11
C CYS A 659 -21.39 13.26 -15.69
N TRP A 660 -22.36 13.49 -14.80
CA TRP A 660 -22.07 13.84 -13.40
C TRP A 660 -22.77 12.88 -12.46
N SER A 661 -22.00 12.24 -11.62
CA SER A 661 -22.50 11.37 -10.56
C SER A 661 -22.15 11.95 -9.20
N ARG A 662 -23.18 12.19 -8.39
CA ARG A 662 -22.98 12.59 -7.00
C ARG A 662 -22.86 11.37 -6.13
N PHE A 663 -21.84 11.34 -5.27
CA PHE A 663 -21.62 10.31 -4.28
C PHE A 663 -21.28 10.89 -2.91
N GLY A 664 -21.98 10.39 -1.86
CA GLY A 664 -21.79 10.86 -0.49
C GLY A 664 -22.53 12.17 -0.17
N GLN A 665 -22.36 12.62 1.06
CA GLN A 665 -22.90 13.91 1.53
C GLN A 665 -21.86 15.03 1.37
N PRO A 666 -22.27 16.27 1.15
CA PRO A 666 -21.38 17.40 1.27
C PRO A 666 -20.76 17.41 2.68
N GLY A 667 -19.45 17.34 2.77
CA GLY A 667 -18.68 17.35 4.01
C GLY A 667 -17.86 18.62 4.15
N VAL A 668 -16.95 18.60 5.11
CA VAL A 668 -15.97 19.68 5.32
C VAL A 668 -15.00 19.78 4.13
N GLU A 669 -14.76 18.67 3.46
CA GLU A 669 -13.88 18.58 2.29
C GLU A 669 -14.65 18.24 1.02
N THR A 670 -14.17 18.75 -0.11
CA THR A 670 -14.71 18.42 -1.43
C THR A 670 -13.73 17.52 -2.18
N ALA A 671 -14.24 16.45 -2.78
CA ALA A 671 -13.46 15.63 -3.70
C ALA A 671 -14.14 15.52 -5.06
N LEU A 672 -13.33 15.53 -6.11
CA LEU A 672 -13.75 15.38 -7.48
C LEU A 672 -12.80 14.47 -8.24
N VAL A 673 -13.36 13.50 -8.93
CA VAL A 673 -12.69 12.67 -9.94
C VAL A 673 -13.32 12.94 -11.30
N LEU A 674 -12.52 13.45 -12.23
CA LEU A 674 -12.89 13.57 -13.65
C LEU A 674 -12.18 12.48 -14.42
N PHE A 675 -12.92 11.59 -15.06
CA PHE A 675 -12.41 10.58 -15.96
C PHE A 675 -12.79 10.88 -17.40
N CYS A 676 -11.81 10.81 -18.28
CA CYS A 676 -11.93 11.08 -19.70
C CYS A 676 -11.56 9.79 -20.47
N PRO A 677 -12.53 8.99 -20.96
CA PRO A 677 -12.27 7.82 -21.78
C PRO A 677 -11.59 8.16 -23.11
N LEU A 678 -10.86 7.20 -23.69
CA LEU A 678 -10.32 7.33 -25.04
C LEU A 678 -11.45 7.59 -26.05
N PRO A 679 -11.32 8.56 -26.95
CA PRO A 679 -12.33 8.82 -27.97
C PRO A 679 -12.47 7.68 -28.98
N LEU A 680 -11.38 6.98 -29.26
CA LEU A 680 -11.32 5.79 -30.10
C LEU A 680 -10.30 4.80 -29.55
N ARG A 681 -10.63 3.51 -29.62
CA ARG A 681 -9.73 2.43 -29.13
C ARG A 681 -8.78 2.00 -30.26
N THR A 682 -7.72 2.77 -30.46
CA THR A 682 -6.64 2.44 -31.41
C THR A 682 -5.28 2.58 -30.73
N VAL A 683 -4.31 1.79 -31.19
CA VAL A 683 -2.92 1.82 -30.72
C VAL A 683 -2.36 3.26 -30.70
N PHE A 684 -2.59 4.02 -31.77
CA PHE A 684 -2.06 5.38 -31.92
C PHE A 684 -2.68 6.35 -30.90
N ILE A 685 -3.99 6.31 -30.69
CA ILE A 685 -4.67 7.19 -29.73
C ILE A 685 -4.27 6.82 -28.31
N GLU A 686 -4.21 5.54 -27.99
CA GLU A 686 -3.78 5.11 -26.67
C GLU A 686 -2.33 5.51 -26.38
N ALA A 687 -1.40 5.30 -27.29
CA ALA A 687 -0.02 5.74 -27.18
C ALA A 687 0.07 7.27 -26.94
N SER A 688 -0.69 8.03 -27.71
CA SER A 688 -0.74 9.49 -27.60
C SER A 688 -1.31 9.95 -26.25
N TRP A 689 -2.39 9.30 -25.74
CA TRP A 689 -3.02 9.62 -24.47
C TRP A 689 -2.13 9.22 -23.28
N ARG A 690 -1.46 8.08 -23.35
CA ARG A 690 -0.45 7.70 -22.34
C ARG A 690 0.68 8.72 -22.27
N ARG A 691 1.19 9.17 -23.42
CA ARG A 691 2.22 10.21 -23.48
C ARG A 691 1.71 11.56 -22.96
N LEU A 692 0.52 11.98 -23.38
CA LEU A 692 -0.11 13.21 -22.90
C LEU A 692 -0.30 13.22 -21.39
N ALA A 693 -0.82 12.13 -20.82
CA ALA A 693 -1.00 12.00 -19.39
C ALA A 693 0.32 12.18 -18.61
N ARG A 694 1.41 11.54 -19.06
CA ARG A 694 2.73 11.69 -18.43
C ARG A 694 3.24 13.14 -18.48
N LEU A 695 3.06 13.81 -19.61
CA LEU A 695 3.48 15.20 -19.75
C LEU A 695 2.70 16.15 -18.83
N MET A 696 1.42 15.84 -18.58
CA MET A 696 0.56 16.62 -17.70
C MET A 696 0.82 16.37 -16.21
N GLU A 697 1.23 15.16 -15.81
CA GLU A 697 1.27 14.71 -14.41
C GLU A 697 2.03 15.69 -13.51
N GLY A 698 3.29 15.94 -13.79
CA GLY A 698 4.13 16.85 -12.99
C GLY A 698 3.68 18.33 -13.06
N ALA A 699 3.19 18.76 -14.23
CA ALA A 699 2.70 20.13 -14.42
C ALA A 699 1.37 20.35 -13.67
N PHE A 700 0.47 19.36 -13.70
CA PHE A 700 -0.81 19.38 -12.99
C PHE A 700 -0.60 19.41 -11.47
N PHE A 701 0.24 18.52 -10.96
CA PHE A 701 0.58 18.47 -9.54
C PHE A 701 1.16 19.82 -9.07
N ARG A 702 2.15 20.36 -9.80
CA ARG A 702 2.76 21.65 -9.48
C ARG A 702 1.73 22.78 -9.46
N ARG A 703 0.90 22.85 -10.51
CA ARG A 703 -0.09 23.92 -10.63
C ARG A 703 -1.13 23.89 -9.53
N LEU A 704 -1.75 22.72 -9.26
CA LEU A 704 -2.87 22.65 -8.33
C LEU A 704 -2.44 22.49 -6.88
N ARG A 705 -1.38 21.70 -6.61
CA ARG A 705 -0.91 21.48 -5.24
C ARG A 705 0.06 22.57 -4.76
N SER A 706 1.09 22.88 -5.56
CA SER A 706 2.17 23.77 -5.09
C SER A 706 1.85 25.25 -5.29
N GLU A 707 1.30 25.66 -6.45
CA GLU A 707 1.03 27.04 -6.76
C GLU A 707 -0.32 27.51 -6.21
N LEU A 708 -1.40 26.74 -6.44
CA LEU A 708 -2.75 27.08 -6.02
C LEU A 708 -3.09 26.56 -4.62
N GLN A 709 -2.33 25.63 -4.08
CA GLN A 709 -2.52 25.03 -2.74
C GLN A 709 -3.95 24.51 -2.53
N LEU A 710 -4.56 23.91 -3.57
CA LEU A 710 -5.97 23.50 -3.54
C LEU A 710 -6.23 22.34 -2.58
N GLY A 711 -5.24 21.46 -2.36
CA GLY A 711 -5.45 20.29 -1.49
C GLY A 711 -4.23 19.36 -1.41
N TYR A 712 -4.36 18.34 -0.59
CA TYR A 712 -3.27 17.39 -0.36
C TYR A 712 -3.31 16.17 -1.29
N ALA A 713 -4.46 15.81 -1.82
CA ALA A 713 -4.61 14.73 -2.80
C ALA A 713 -4.90 15.32 -4.18
N VAL A 714 -3.86 15.44 -5.00
CA VAL A 714 -3.92 15.99 -6.37
C VAL A 714 -3.11 15.08 -7.28
N PHE A 715 -3.73 14.49 -8.29
CA PHE A 715 -3.02 13.75 -9.32
C PHE A 715 -3.77 13.75 -10.66
N CYS A 716 -3.04 13.56 -11.75
CA CYS A 716 -3.60 13.14 -13.02
C CYS A 716 -2.74 12.00 -13.61
N GLY A 717 -3.33 11.17 -14.47
CA GLY A 717 -2.59 10.09 -15.09
C GLY A 717 -3.46 9.24 -16.02
N TYR A 718 -2.82 8.42 -16.83
CA TYR A 718 -3.52 7.42 -17.63
C TYR A 718 -3.92 6.23 -16.73
N ARG A 719 -5.18 5.85 -16.75
CA ARG A 719 -5.74 4.73 -16.00
C ARG A 719 -6.77 3.98 -16.83
N GLN A 720 -6.93 2.70 -16.55
CA GLN A 720 -8.02 1.90 -17.08
C GLN A 720 -8.95 1.46 -15.95
N PHE A 721 -10.23 1.69 -16.11
CA PHE A 721 -11.28 1.26 -15.20
C PHE A 721 -12.17 0.22 -15.90
N GLY A 722 -12.01 -1.04 -15.48
CA GLY A 722 -12.62 -2.16 -16.17
C GLY A 722 -12.20 -2.23 -17.65
N GLU A 723 -13.16 -2.13 -18.55
CA GLU A 723 -12.92 -2.13 -20.02
C GLU A 723 -12.64 -0.74 -20.61
N CYS A 724 -12.64 0.32 -19.78
CA CYS A 724 -12.53 1.71 -20.23
C CYS A 724 -11.16 2.32 -19.91
N PRO A 725 -10.22 2.41 -20.89
CA PRO A 725 -8.98 3.15 -20.74
C PRO A 725 -9.21 4.67 -20.93
N GLY A 726 -8.45 5.50 -20.21
CA GLY A 726 -8.58 6.96 -20.30
C GLY A 726 -7.62 7.74 -19.41
N ILE A 727 -7.82 9.06 -19.30
CA ILE A 727 -7.10 9.94 -18.41
C ILE A 727 -8.01 10.30 -17.23
N VAL A 728 -7.46 10.22 -16.03
CA VAL A 728 -8.14 10.62 -14.79
C VAL A 728 -7.46 11.85 -14.20
N PHE A 729 -8.27 12.79 -13.72
CA PHE A 729 -7.89 13.91 -12.85
C PHE A 729 -8.61 13.76 -11.52
N ALA A 730 -7.89 13.85 -10.43
CA ALA A 730 -8.45 13.66 -9.11
C ALA A 730 -7.90 14.71 -8.15
N VAL A 731 -8.81 15.39 -7.45
CA VAL A 731 -8.48 16.45 -6.50
C VAL A 731 -9.39 16.34 -5.27
N GLN A 732 -8.78 16.38 -4.07
CA GLN A 732 -9.48 16.53 -2.81
C GLN A 732 -8.97 17.80 -2.12
N SER A 733 -9.91 18.70 -1.78
CA SER A 733 -9.62 20.01 -1.24
C SER A 733 -10.42 20.29 0.03
N PRO A 734 -9.78 20.84 1.07
CA PRO A 734 -10.47 21.32 2.26
C PRO A 734 -11.14 22.69 2.10
N SER A 735 -10.85 23.40 1.00
CA SER A 735 -11.28 24.80 0.85
C SER A 735 -12.00 25.12 -0.47
N ALA A 736 -11.71 24.37 -1.55
CA ALA A 736 -12.30 24.62 -2.86
C ALA A 736 -13.56 23.77 -3.08
N SER A 737 -14.58 24.35 -3.68
CA SER A 737 -15.79 23.66 -4.12
C SER A 737 -15.53 22.80 -5.37
N ALA A 738 -16.43 21.86 -5.67
CA ALA A 738 -16.29 21.00 -6.86
C ALA A 738 -16.33 21.84 -8.17
N SER A 739 -17.07 22.92 -8.22
CA SER A 739 -17.09 23.84 -9.36
C SER A 739 -15.77 24.57 -9.55
N GLU A 740 -15.13 25.01 -8.48
CA GLU A 740 -13.80 25.64 -8.52
C GLU A 740 -12.72 24.64 -8.92
N ILE A 741 -12.74 23.41 -8.36
CA ILE A 741 -11.83 22.36 -8.74
C ILE A 741 -11.93 22.05 -10.23
N LEU A 742 -13.16 21.89 -10.75
CA LEU A 742 -13.39 21.64 -12.17
C LEU A 742 -12.88 22.80 -13.04
N ALA A 743 -13.16 24.05 -12.66
CA ALA A 743 -12.69 25.23 -13.37
C ALA A 743 -11.15 25.31 -13.41
N HIS A 744 -10.47 24.90 -12.33
CA HIS A 744 -9.02 24.83 -12.30
C HIS A 744 -8.46 23.73 -13.21
N ILE A 745 -9.15 22.56 -13.31
CA ILE A 745 -8.78 21.51 -14.27
C ILE A 745 -8.94 22.02 -15.70
N GLU A 746 -10.06 22.65 -16.04
CA GLU A 746 -10.31 23.26 -17.36
C GLU A 746 -9.26 24.31 -17.71
N THR A 747 -8.99 25.24 -16.78
CA THR A 747 -7.96 26.28 -16.95
C THR A 747 -6.56 25.67 -17.17
N PHE A 748 -6.24 24.60 -16.43
CA PHE A 748 -4.98 23.88 -16.62
C PHE A 748 -4.90 23.29 -18.03
N LEU A 749 -5.93 22.60 -18.50
CA LEU A 749 -5.96 22.00 -19.84
C LEU A 749 -5.83 23.07 -20.94
N ASP A 750 -6.47 24.24 -20.75
CA ASP A 750 -6.38 25.36 -21.68
C ASP A 750 -4.96 25.95 -21.74
N GLY A 751 -4.32 26.14 -20.58
CA GLY A 751 -2.97 26.68 -20.48
C GLY A 751 -1.89 25.73 -20.96
N PHE A 752 -2.11 24.40 -20.78
CA PHE A 752 -1.11 23.37 -21.07
C PHE A 752 -0.77 23.29 -22.58
N ALA A 753 -1.67 23.67 -23.47
CA ALA A 753 -1.44 23.70 -24.92
C ALA A 753 -0.22 24.57 -25.32
N GLY A 754 0.04 25.66 -24.58
CA GLY A 754 1.18 26.55 -24.81
C GLY A 754 2.54 25.96 -24.42
N THR A 755 2.57 25.03 -23.46
CA THR A 755 3.80 24.43 -22.95
C THR A 755 4.32 23.24 -23.78
N LEU A 756 3.49 22.69 -24.66
CA LEU A 756 3.85 21.55 -25.54
C LEU A 756 4.86 21.89 -26.66
N VAL A 757 5.34 23.12 -26.75
CA VAL A 757 6.25 23.56 -27.83
C VAL A 757 7.68 22.99 -27.65
N GLU A 758 8.09 22.63 -26.45
CA GLU A 758 9.48 22.24 -26.13
C GLU A 758 9.70 20.73 -25.90
N VAL A 759 8.65 19.90 -25.92
CA VAL A 759 8.77 18.51 -25.50
C VAL A 759 8.80 17.54 -26.68
N ALA A 760 9.83 17.61 -27.48
CA ALA A 760 10.13 16.66 -28.57
C ALA A 760 11.35 15.76 -28.28
N ALA A 761 11.67 15.47 -27.04
CA ALA A 761 12.74 14.53 -26.70
C ALA A 761 12.16 13.12 -26.49
N ALA A 762 12.91 12.12 -26.95
CA ALA A 762 12.60 10.70 -26.82
C ALA A 762 12.15 10.33 -25.38
N ASP A 763 11.12 9.53 -25.27
CA ASP A 763 10.66 9.00 -23.99
C ASP A 763 11.63 7.90 -23.50
N PRO A 764 12.46 8.12 -22.48
CA PRO A 764 13.35 7.10 -21.99
C PRO A 764 12.62 5.90 -21.36
N SER A 765 11.32 6.02 -21.12
CA SER A 765 10.50 4.97 -20.48
C SER A 765 9.86 3.97 -21.44
N THR A 766 10.07 4.09 -22.75
CA THR A 766 9.72 3.04 -23.73
C THR A 766 10.69 1.86 -23.72
N GLY A 767 11.55 1.77 -22.69
CA GLY A 767 12.41 0.63 -22.44
C GLY A 767 11.57 -0.64 -22.20
N ASN A 768 12.01 -1.70 -22.83
CA ASN A 768 11.50 -3.05 -22.81
C ASN A 768 11.06 -3.48 -21.38
N HIS A 769 9.78 -3.66 -21.15
CA HIS A 769 9.22 -4.17 -19.89
C HIS A 769 9.39 -5.70 -19.74
N ASP A 770 10.27 -6.31 -20.56
CA ASP A 770 10.41 -7.78 -20.62
C ASP A 770 10.92 -8.41 -19.31
N GLY A 771 11.51 -7.64 -18.40
CA GLY A 771 12.08 -8.17 -17.15
C GLY A 771 11.09 -8.24 -15.96
N ASP A 772 9.91 -7.60 -16.03
CA ASP A 772 8.94 -7.57 -14.95
C ASP A 772 7.65 -8.28 -15.34
N LEU A 773 7.54 -9.54 -14.94
CA LEU A 773 6.37 -10.39 -15.22
C LEU A 773 5.05 -9.72 -14.77
N ARG A 774 5.02 -9.13 -13.58
CA ARG A 774 3.79 -8.54 -13.02
C ARG A 774 3.29 -7.39 -13.86
N ARG A 775 4.16 -6.47 -14.24
CA ARG A 775 3.81 -5.33 -15.10
C ARG A 775 3.40 -5.77 -16.50
N ARG A 776 4.12 -6.73 -17.06
CA ARG A 776 3.77 -7.29 -18.36
C ARG A 776 2.41 -7.98 -18.31
N ALA A 777 2.17 -8.83 -17.32
CA ALA A 777 0.91 -9.53 -17.14
C ALA A 777 -0.26 -8.56 -16.94
N GLU A 778 -0.10 -7.51 -16.14
CA GLU A 778 -1.11 -6.47 -15.96
C GLU A 778 -1.38 -5.70 -17.26
N SER A 779 -0.33 -5.33 -18.02
CA SER A 779 -0.49 -4.66 -19.31
C SER A 779 -1.24 -5.52 -20.33
N LEU A 780 -0.92 -6.82 -20.39
CA LEU A 780 -1.61 -7.78 -21.25
C LEU A 780 -3.07 -7.98 -20.79
N TRP A 781 -3.32 -8.02 -19.49
CA TRP A 781 -4.65 -8.12 -18.94
C TRP A 781 -5.50 -6.89 -19.25
N GLN A 782 -4.96 -5.70 -19.07
CA GLN A 782 -5.65 -4.45 -19.43
C GLN A 782 -5.97 -4.41 -20.93
N ALA A 783 -5.03 -4.79 -21.79
CA ALA A 783 -5.28 -4.91 -23.22
C ALA A 783 -6.39 -5.93 -23.51
N HIS A 784 -6.36 -7.09 -22.86
CA HIS A 784 -7.39 -8.13 -22.99
C HIS A 784 -8.77 -7.64 -22.53
N LEU A 785 -8.85 -6.92 -21.40
CA LEU A 785 -10.10 -6.30 -20.93
C LEU A 785 -10.65 -5.27 -21.92
N ALA A 786 -9.78 -4.48 -22.51
CA ALA A 786 -10.15 -3.48 -23.52
C ALA A 786 -10.49 -4.09 -24.90
N GLY A 787 -10.36 -5.42 -25.07
CA GLY A 787 -10.67 -6.14 -26.30
C GLY A 787 -9.56 -6.12 -27.34
N PHE A 788 -8.30 -5.88 -26.93
CA PHE A 788 -7.13 -5.87 -27.81
C PHE A 788 -6.40 -7.23 -27.82
N ASP A 789 -5.62 -7.42 -28.89
CA ASP A 789 -4.76 -8.60 -29.05
C ASP A 789 -3.49 -8.53 -28.17
N GLY A 790 -2.73 -9.64 -28.12
CA GLY A 790 -1.67 -9.80 -27.15
C GLY A 790 -0.37 -9.06 -27.43
N ASP A 791 -0.17 -8.58 -28.63
CA ASP A 791 0.93 -7.72 -29.04
C ASP A 791 0.60 -6.22 -28.90
N HIS A 792 -0.61 -5.91 -28.40
CA HIS A 792 -1.06 -4.53 -28.22
C HIS A 792 -0.15 -3.69 -27.32
N PRO A 793 0.33 -4.15 -26.13
CA PRO A 793 1.24 -3.35 -25.31
C PRO A 793 2.54 -2.99 -26.05
N GLU A 794 3.10 -3.93 -26.80
CA GLU A 794 4.30 -3.73 -27.61
C GLU A 794 4.02 -2.77 -28.79
N ALA A 795 2.86 -2.89 -29.41
CA ALA A 795 2.44 -1.97 -30.48
C ALA A 795 2.24 -0.54 -29.95
N VAL A 796 1.66 -0.37 -28.76
CA VAL A 796 1.51 0.94 -28.09
C VAL A 796 2.88 1.53 -27.74
N ALA A 797 3.82 0.73 -27.25
CA ALA A 797 5.18 1.17 -26.96
C ALA A 797 5.91 1.63 -28.25
N ALA A 798 5.81 0.84 -29.32
CA ALA A 798 6.39 1.19 -30.63
C ALA A 798 5.76 2.46 -31.23
N ALA A 799 4.46 2.63 -31.11
CA ALA A 799 3.76 3.84 -31.56
C ALA A 799 4.18 5.06 -30.72
N SER A 800 4.35 4.90 -29.40
CA SER A 800 4.78 5.99 -28.50
C SER A 800 6.14 6.57 -28.89
N ALA A 801 7.07 5.73 -29.34
CA ALA A 801 8.40 6.16 -29.79
C ALA A 801 8.37 7.06 -31.04
N ASN A 802 7.29 7.00 -31.83
CA ASN A 802 7.14 7.72 -33.11
C ASN A 802 6.16 8.91 -33.01
N LEU A 803 5.69 9.28 -31.81
CA LEU A 803 4.76 10.41 -31.63
C LEU A 803 5.46 11.75 -31.80
N ASP A 804 4.86 12.63 -32.62
CA ASP A 804 5.29 14.01 -32.76
C ASP A 804 4.43 14.98 -31.90
N ALA A 805 4.91 16.19 -31.73
CA ALA A 805 4.22 17.24 -30.97
C ALA A 805 2.85 17.60 -31.58
N ARG A 806 2.64 17.41 -32.89
CA ARG A 806 1.37 17.68 -33.56
C ARG A 806 0.32 16.66 -33.15
N ALA A 807 0.70 15.37 -33.11
CA ALA A 807 -0.17 14.29 -32.65
C ALA A 807 -0.63 14.54 -31.19
N ILE A 808 0.30 14.87 -30.30
CA ILE A 808 -0.01 15.16 -28.89
C ILE A 808 -0.95 16.36 -28.73
N ARG A 809 -0.74 17.45 -29.50
CA ARG A 809 -1.64 18.61 -29.48
C ARG A 809 -3.03 18.27 -29.97
N ALA A 810 -3.16 17.46 -31.03
CA ALA A 810 -4.46 17.02 -31.53
C ALA A 810 -5.22 16.22 -30.44
N GLN A 811 -4.52 15.35 -29.70
CA GLN A 811 -5.14 14.58 -28.63
C GLN A 811 -5.45 15.42 -27.39
N LEU A 812 -4.66 16.44 -27.07
CA LEU A 812 -5.03 17.42 -26.03
C LEU A 812 -6.30 18.17 -26.41
N GLN A 813 -6.47 18.52 -27.70
CA GLN A 813 -7.70 19.15 -28.17
C GLN A 813 -8.90 18.22 -28.05
N ALA A 814 -8.75 16.94 -28.46
CA ALA A 814 -9.80 15.93 -28.31
C ALA A 814 -10.22 15.72 -26.83
N LEU A 815 -9.24 15.74 -25.91
CA LEU A 815 -9.49 15.70 -24.46
C LEU A 815 -10.28 16.92 -23.98
N ARG A 816 -9.89 18.14 -24.38
CA ARG A 816 -10.58 19.40 -24.04
C ARG A 816 -12.00 19.45 -24.60
N ASP A 817 -12.17 18.96 -25.82
CA ASP A 817 -13.47 18.88 -26.49
C ASP A 817 -14.35 17.74 -25.98
N ALA A 818 -13.91 16.99 -24.96
CA ALA A 818 -14.59 15.82 -24.42
C ALA A 818 -15.09 14.86 -25.52
N GLU A 819 -14.24 14.55 -26.52
CA GLU A 819 -14.61 13.66 -27.63
C GLU A 819 -14.92 12.24 -27.15
N GLY A 820 -14.20 11.73 -26.12
CA GLY A 820 -14.48 10.46 -25.42
C GLY A 820 -15.53 10.57 -24.32
N GLY A 821 -16.01 11.77 -24.05
CA GLY A 821 -16.85 12.06 -22.88
C GLY A 821 -16.04 12.47 -21.63
N TRP A 822 -16.70 13.20 -20.75
CA TRP A 822 -16.22 13.54 -19.42
C TRP A 822 -17.14 12.96 -18.37
N HIS A 823 -16.64 12.09 -17.52
CA HIS A 823 -17.36 11.47 -16.41
C HIS A 823 -16.83 12.02 -15.10
N VAL A 824 -17.65 12.77 -14.38
CA VAL A 824 -17.32 13.32 -13.07
C VAL A 824 -18.02 12.52 -11.98
N VAL A 825 -17.26 12.16 -10.95
CA VAL A 825 -17.77 11.68 -9.67
C VAL A 825 -17.32 12.64 -8.60
N ALA A 826 -18.27 13.21 -7.83
CA ALA A 826 -17.98 14.17 -6.78
C ALA A 826 -18.95 14.04 -5.61
N ASN A 827 -18.57 14.52 -4.43
CA ASN A 827 -19.49 14.62 -3.29
C ASN A 827 -20.35 15.91 -3.31
N ALA A 828 -20.49 16.53 -4.47
CA ALA A 828 -21.27 17.74 -4.69
C ALA A 828 -22.15 17.61 -5.94
N GLU A 829 -23.15 18.48 -6.03
CA GLU A 829 -24.02 18.57 -7.21
C GLU A 829 -23.28 19.18 -8.42
N ALA A 830 -23.79 18.90 -9.63
CA ALA A 830 -23.26 19.45 -10.86
C ALA A 830 -23.33 21.00 -10.87
N PRO A 831 -22.27 21.67 -11.36
CA PRO A 831 -22.21 23.14 -11.30
C PRO A 831 -23.13 23.86 -12.29
N ASP A 832 -23.50 23.22 -13.37
CA ASP A 832 -24.30 23.79 -14.45
C ASP A 832 -25.11 22.72 -15.22
N THR A 833 -25.94 23.18 -16.18
CA THR A 833 -26.88 22.34 -16.93
C THR A 833 -26.25 21.56 -18.09
N ARG A 834 -24.96 21.72 -18.42
CA ARG A 834 -24.27 20.90 -19.43
C ARG A 834 -24.10 19.44 -18.97
N TRP A 835 -24.11 19.21 -17.65
CA TRP A 835 -23.93 17.92 -17.04
C TRP A 835 -25.22 17.13 -16.96
N HIS A 836 -25.23 15.95 -17.52
CA HIS A 836 -26.30 14.97 -17.34
C HIS A 836 -26.05 14.16 -16.06
N ARG A 837 -27.09 13.96 -15.29
CA ARG A 837 -27.01 13.11 -14.10
C ARG A 837 -26.93 11.64 -14.57
N CYS A 838 -25.87 10.93 -14.16
CA CYS A 838 -25.65 9.54 -14.47
C CYS A 838 -25.64 8.69 -13.21
#